data_7fb636ef1ff2177ac6268dbcd55ea6da
#
_entry.id   7fb636ef1ff2177ac6268dbcd55ea6da
#
_cell.length_a   1.000
_cell.length_b   1.000
_cell.length_c   1.000
_cell.angle_alpha   90.00
_cell.angle_beta   90.00
_cell.angle_gamma   90.00
#
_symmetry.space_group_name_H-M   'P 1'
#
loop_
_entity.id
_entity.type
_entity.pdbx_description
1 polymer ?
#
loop_
_entity_poly.entity_id
_entity_poly.type
_entity_poly.pdbx_seq_one_letter_code
_entity_poly.pdbx_strand_id
1 'polypeptide(L)'
;MRVIAMRKITPLAASLMALPFAATLPLHAQNEYPFQNPGMPLEQRVDNILSLMTLDEKLACLATSTAVPRLHVPDAGGTEGLHGLVRKGDFNQKAATTTQFPEVIGMASTWDPALIQRAGAVQGYEARYIYQNEKYKSAVLVVWGPNADLARDPRWGRNNESYGEDAFFTGAMSVAFIKGMQGGDPKYWQAASLVKHFLANSNETTRGSSSSDFDEQLLREYYSVPFRMAFVDGGAKSFMASYNAWNKVPMTVNPILKTLAVKEWGADGIISSDALAVELMVNPRHYYKTNEQALADAIKAGIGQVLTFFFDIPKVAKQGLADHLLTEPDIDAVLKGKFRTVIRLGLLDPPAMVSYSRIGGAGEAEPWTTEKHKRVALDMARESVVLLKNGDAFLPLEKSAIKSIAVVGPHANEVLIDLYGGKPPYAITPLEGIRGKVGSGATVNYAADNKDGAAVKAARASDVAIVVVGNHPTCGATNIMAIFNMDVSSKPCADPGEGREGRDRESIDLSQEELIKQVYAANPKTVVVLVSSFPYAVNWTQQNVPAILQIAHAAQEQGTAIADVLFGDYNPAGRLNQTWPKSLEQLPPMTDYDIRHGRTYTYFKGEPLYPFGYGLSYTTFRYSNLHFHSGTVSLQVTNTGKRAGDEVVQVYARHAGLKQLRGFERVSLKRDETRTVEMPLRAEPGTELVAGGSSADERLHIQAQ
;
A
#
# COMPACT_ATOMS: atom_id res chain seq x y z
N MET A 1 -72.66 -11.31 54.33
CA MET A 1 -73.69 -10.47 54.96
C MET A 1 -73.59 -9.03 54.55
N ARG A 2 -74.71 -8.44 54.08
CA ARG A 2 -75.01 -7.04 53.66
C ARG A 2 -74.33 -6.66 52.27
N VAL A 3 -75.00 -6.73 51.15
CA VAL A 3 -76.19 -6.14 50.55
C VAL A 3 -76.30 -4.62 50.75
N ILE A 4 -76.43 -3.94 49.61
CA ILE A 4 -77.10 -2.63 49.31
C ILE A 4 -76.17 -1.76 48.46
N ALA A 5 -76.55 -1.09 47.36
CA ALA A 5 -77.71 -1.02 46.47
C ALA A 5 -77.29 -0.23 45.19
N MET A 6 -77.96 -0.53 44.12
CA MET A 6 -77.91 0.23 42.87
C MET A 6 -78.43 1.63 42.99
N ARG A 7 -77.72 2.59 42.34
CA ARG A 7 -78.39 3.84 41.89
C ARG A 7 -78.06 4.04 40.41
N LYS A 8 -79.08 4.11 39.63
CA LYS A 8 -79.11 4.50 38.22
C LYS A 8 -78.71 5.97 38.04
N ILE A 9 -77.85 6.29 37.14
CA ILE A 9 -77.66 7.64 36.63
C ILE A 9 -77.68 7.58 35.08
N THR A 10 -78.50 8.38 34.49
CA THR A 10 -78.85 8.62 33.09
C THR A 10 -77.64 9.15 32.28
N PRO A 11 -77.53 8.86 30.95
CA PRO A 11 -76.41 9.31 30.14
C PRO A 11 -76.63 10.78 29.69
N LEU A 12 -75.57 11.59 29.94
CA LEU A 12 -75.43 12.92 29.32
C LEU A 12 -74.68 12.74 28.01
N ALA A 13 -75.28 13.18 26.94
CA ALA A 13 -74.64 13.21 25.57
C ALA A 13 -73.53 14.27 25.56
N ALA A 14 -72.29 13.84 25.36
CA ALA A 14 -71.20 14.73 25.12
C ALA A 14 -70.87 14.74 23.59
N SER A 15 -71.13 15.89 23.00
CA SER A 15 -70.73 16.18 21.60
C SER A 15 -69.23 16.22 21.48
N LEU A 16 -68.59 15.27 20.79
CA LEU A 16 -67.20 15.35 20.37
C LEU A 16 -67.06 16.32 19.19
N MET A 17 -66.45 17.49 19.45
CA MET A 17 -65.91 18.33 18.39
C MET A 17 -64.64 17.64 17.86
N ALA A 18 -64.67 17.16 16.65
CA ALA A 18 -63.49 16.71 15.90
C ALA A 18 -62.64 17.94 15.48
N LEU A 19 -61.50 18.14 16.19
CA LEU A 19 -60.45 19.04 15.71
C LEU A 19 -59.73 18.35 14.54
N PRO A 20 -59.50 19.04 13.41
CA PRO A 20 -58.70 18.49 12.33
C PRO A 20 -57.22 18.38 12.80
N PHE A 21 -56.70 17.19 12.88
CA PHE A 21 -55.29 16.96 12.95
C PHE A 21 -54.64 17.44 11.64
N ALA A 22 -54.13 18.65 11.63
CA ALA A 22 -53.24 19.09 10.57
C ALA A 22 -51.96 18.22 10.67
N ALA A 23 -51.81 17.23 9.80
CA ALA A 23 -50.58 16.54 9.54
C ALA A 23 -49.56 17.58 9.10
N THR A 24 -48.69 18.02 9.99
CA THR A 24 -47.50 18.76 9.61
C THR A 24 -46.64 17.80 8.81
N LEU A 25 -46.74 17.87 7.49
CA LEU A 25 -45.71 17.31 6.60
C LEU A 25 -44.36 17.88 7.04
N PRO A 26 -43.32 17.06 7.23
CA PRO A 26 -42.00 17.61 7.53
C PRO A 26 -41.68 18.61 6.44
N LEU A 27 -41.38 19.86 6.82
CA LEU A 27 -40.73 20.81 5.91
C LEU A 27 -39.47 20.12 5.42
N HIS A 28 -39.47 19.68 4.17
CA HIS A 28 -38.24 19.40 3.47
C HIS A 28 -37.48 20.72 3.50
N ALA A 29 -36.35 20.78 4.20
CA ALA A 29 -35.44 21.88 4.10
C ALA A 29 -35.20 22.06 2.59
N GLN A 30 -35.64 23.17 2.01
CA GLN A 30 -35.35 23.50 0.64
C GLN A 30 -33.83 23.54 0.51
N ASN A 31 -33.27 22.72 -0.37
CA ASN A 31 -31.86 22.80 -0.69
C ASN A 31 -31.54 24.23 -1.14
N GLU A 32 -30.60 24.88 -0.48
CA GLU A 32 -30.20 26.24 -0.84
C GLU A 32 -29.67 26.33 -2.26
N TYR A 33 -28.98 25.25 -2.71
CA TYR A 33 -28.45 25.12 -4.07
C TYR A 33 -28.94 23.82 -4.72
N PRO A 34 -29.20 23.82 -6.06
CA PRO A 34 -29.67 22.63 -6.78
C PRO A 34 -28.74 21.40 -6.60
N PHE A 35 -27.41 21.59 -6.57
CA PHE A 35 -26.44 20.50 -6.44
C PHE A 35 -26.55 19.72 -5.11
N GLN A 36 -27.22 20.29 -4.10
CA GLN A 36 -27.46 19.62 -2.81
C GLN A 36 -28.59 18.57 -2.90
N ASN A 37 -29.30 18.50 -4.01
CA ASN A 37 -30.32 17.48 -4.23
C ASN A 37 -29.66 16.14 -4.60
N PRO A 38 -29.71 15.10 -3.73
CA PRO A 38 -29.10 13.80 -3.99
C PRO A 38 -29.78 13.00 -5.11
N GLY A 39 -30.95 13.41 -5.56
CA GLY A 39 -31.68 12.85 -6.70
C GLY A 39 -31.25 13.41 -8.07
N MET A 40 -30.45 14.48 -8.07
CA MET A 40 -29.91 15.06 -9.32
C MET A 40 -28.75 14.20 -9.84
N PRO A 41 -28.62 13.94 -11.15
CA PRO A 41 -27.49 13.24 -11.74
C PRO A 41 -26.13 13.86 -11.37
N LEU A 42 -25.11 13.01 -11.16
CA LEU A 42 -23.78 13.41 -10.71
C LEU A 42 -23.21 14.60 -11.53
N GLU A 43 -23.20 14.48 -12.86
CA GLU A 43 -22.63 15.53 -13.73
C GLU A 43 -23.38 16.84 -13.63
N GLN A 44 -24.71 16.80 -13.52
CA GLN A 44 -25.51 18.02 -13.33
C GLN A 44 -25.22 18.72 -12.01
N ARG A 45 -24.96 17.95 -10.93
CA ARG A 45 -24.52 18.50 -9.65
C ARG A 45 -23.16 19.17 -9.77
N VAL A 46 -22.21 18.51 -10.43
CA VAL A 46 -20.86 19.05 -10.70
C VAL A 46 -20.91 20.32 -11.52
N ASP A 47 -21.66 20.32 -12.64
CA ASP A 47 -21.80 21.50 -13.50
C ASP A 47 -22.46 22.66 -12.76
N ASN A 48 -23.45 22.38 -11.90
CA ASN A 48 -24.09 23.40 -11.08
C ASN A 48 -23.13 24.01 -10.05
N ILE A 49 -22.29 23.20 -9.36
CA ILE A 49 -21.25 23.75 -8.46
C ILE A 49 -20.35 24.70 -9.23
N LEU A 50 -19.78 24.27 -10.36
CA LEU A 50 -18.86 25.06 -11.17
C LEU A 50 -19.49 26.35 -11.69
N SER A 51 -20.78 26.33 -12.11
CA SER A 51 -21.50 27.51 -12.58
C SER A 51 -21.75 28.57 -11.51
N LEU A 52 -21.73 28.18 -10.23
CA LEU A 52 -21.92 29.05 -9.08
C LEU A 52 -20.61 29.59 -8.50
N MET A 53 -19.47 28.98 -8.84
CA MET A 53 -18.16 29.40 -8.35
C MET A 53 -17.67 30.66 -9.04
N THR A 54 -17.01 31.52 -8.26
CA THR A 54 -16.22 32.64 -8.80
C THR A 54 -14.89 32.13 -9.35
N LEU A 55 -14.25 32.89 -10.22
CA LEU A 55 -12.92 32.55 -10.73
C LEU A 55 -11.89 32.34 -9.60
N ASP A 56 -11.90 33.20 -8.57
CA ASP A 56 -10.97 33.06 -7.43
C ASP A 56 -11.20 31.75 -6.67
N GLU A 57 -12.42 31.31 -6.48
CA GLU A 57 -12.76 30.02 -5.88
C GLU A 57 -12.28 28.85 -6.75
N LYS A 58 -12.43 28.94 -8.07
CA LYS A 58 -11.93 27.94 -9.02
C LYS A 58 -10.40 27.82 -8.94
N LEU A 59 -9.71 28.96 -8.95
CA LEU A 59 -8.25 29.02 -8.86
C LEU A 59 -7.73 28.45 -7.53
N ALA A 60 -8.40 28.77 -6.40
CA ALA A 60 -8.06 28.22 -5.10
C ALA A 60 -8.22 26.68 -5.05
N CYS A 61 -9.22 26.14 -5.74
CA CYS A 61 -9.46 24.71 -5.85
C CYS A 61 -8.45 23.97 -6.74
N LEU A 62 -7.53 24.61 -7.42
CA LEU A 62 -6.40 23.94 -8.09
C LEU A 62 -5.35 23.41 -7.11
N ALA A 63 -5.33 23.86 -5.85
CA ALA A 63 -4.54 23.28 -4.76
C ALA A 63 -5.19 21.97 -4.24
N THR A 64 -4.76 21.47 -3.09
CA THR A 64 -5.28 20.20 -2.51
C THR A 64 -6.71 20.30 -2.00
N SER A 65 -7.13 21.47 -1.50
CA SER A 65 -8.46 21.67 -0.94
C SER A 65 -9.58 21.54 -2.00
N THR A 66 -10.70 20.97 -1.59
CA THR A 66 -11.95 20.94 -2.36
C THR A 66 -12.98 21.93 -1.83
N ALA A 67 -12.63 22.71 -0.80
CA ALA A 67 -13.58 23.59 -0.10
C ALA A 67 -14.04 24.77 -0.96
N VAL A 68 -15.36 25.02 -0.97
CA VAL A 68 -15.97 26.25 -1.43
C VAL A 68 -16.93 26.75 -0.34
N PRO A 69 -16.41 27.44 0.71
CA PRO A 69 -17.19 27.76 1.92
C PRO A 69 -18.48 28.51 1.65
N ARG A 70 -18.48 29.46 0.69
CA ARG A 70 -19.67 30.23 0.29
C ARG A 70 -20.80 29.36 -0.25
N LEU A 71 -20.45 28.22 -0.87
CA LEU A 71 -21.40 27.24 -1.42
C LEU A 71 -21.62 26.05 -0.46
N HIS A 72 -21.10 26.11 0.76
CA HIS A 72 -21.16 25.00 1.71
C HIS A 72 -20.57 23.66 1.18
N VAL A 73 -19.62 23.75 0.25
CA VAL A 73 -18.86 22.56 -0.19
C VAL A 73 -17.70 22.34 0.75
N PRO A 74 -17.65 21.18 1.45
CA PRO A 74 -16.61 20.92 2.44
C PRO A 74 -15.29 20.50 1.80
N ASP A 75 -14.21 20.57 2.59
CA ASP A 75 -12.91 20.05 2.20
C ASP A 75 -12.84 18.54 2.42
N ALA A 76 -12.58 17.78 1.37
CA ALA A 76 -12.26 16.35 1.48
C ALA A 76 -10.79 16.14 1.90
N GLY A 77 -9.91 17.11 1.59
CA GLY A 77 -8.49 17.09 1.86
C GLY A 77 -7.74 15.94 1.23
N GLY A 78 -6.51 15.71 1.70
CA GLY A 78 -5.66 14.62 1.24
C GLY A 78 -4.65 14.20 2.30
N THR A 79 -4.24 12.94 2.28
CA THR A 79 -3.22 12.40 3.19
C THR A 79 -2.51 11.21 2.57
N GLU A 80 -1.24 11.01 2.96
CA GLU A 80 -0.52 9.77 2.66
C GLU A 80 -1.14 8.58 3.39
N GLY A 81 -1.15 7.41 2.73
CA GLY A 81 -1.73 6.21 3.31
C GLY A 81 -1.40 4.97 2.50
N LEU A 82 -0.13 4.56 2.48
CA LEU A 82 0.34 3.36 1.79
C LEU A 82 0.18 2.11 2.65
N HIS A 83 0.66 2.18 3.91
CA HIS A 83 0.60 1.06 4.87
C HIS A 83 0.15 1.52 6.27
N GLY A 84 -0.70 2.50 6.32
CA GLY A 84 -1.26 3.22 7.45
C GLY A 84 -1.38 4.70 7.11
N LEU A 85 -2.31 5.42 7.72
CA LEU A 85 -2.46 6.85 7.45
C LEU A 85 -1.34 7.65 8.11
N VAL A 86 -0.83 8.68 7.40
CA VAL A 86 0.21 9.57 7.92
C VAL A 86 -0.43 10.82 8.50
N ARG A 87 -0.35 10.97 9.84
CA ARG A 87 -0.92 12.10 10.57
C ARG A 87 0.08 12.64 11.59
N LYS A 88 1.09 13.39 11.10
CA LYS A 88 2.20 13.88 11.93
C LYS A 88 1.91 15.24 12.62
N GLY A 89 0.78 15.92 12.28
CA GLY A 89 0.37 17.16 12.93
C GLY A 89 1.00 18.41 12.35
N ASP A 90 1.29 18.42 11.06
CA ASP A 90 1.82 19.52 10.27
C ASP A 90 0.72 20.36 9.60
N PHE A 91 1.07 21.53 9.08
CA PHE A 91 0.18 22.42 8.30
C PHE A 91 -1.20 22.65 8.94
N ASN A 92 -1.23 22.96 10.24
CA ASN A 92 -2.46 23.15 11.05
C ASN A 92 -3.36 21.89 11.20
N GLN A 93 -2.85 20.70 10.89
CA GLN A 93 -3.56 19.47 11.11
C GLN A 93 -3.18 18.85 12.47
N LYS A 94 -4.16 18.29 13.16
CA LYS A 94 -3.91 17.60 14.44
C LYS A 94 -3.22 16.25 14.18
N ALA A 95 -2.15 15.96 14.92
CA ALA A 95 -1.55 14.64 14.93
C ALA A 95 -2.55 13.58 15.41
N ALA A 96 -2.49 12.40 14.82
CA ALA A 96 -3.22 11.23 15.29
C ALA A 96 -2.32 10.00 15.19
N THR A 97 -2.45 9.08 16.13
CA THR A 97 -1.97 7.72 15.93
C THR A 97 -2.88 7.02 14.93
N THR A 98 -2.35 6.05 14.21
CA THR A 98 -3.08 5.25 13.24
C THR A 98 -2.51 3.84 13.22
N THR A 99 -3.28 2.86 12.79
CA THR A 99 -2.79 1.49 12.64
C THR A 99 -1.70 1.45 11.57
N GLN A 100 -0.55 0.87 11.91
CA GLN A 100 0.58 0.73 10.98
C GLN A 100 0.83 -0.74 10.63
N PHE A 101 0.93 -0.98 9.34
CA PHE A 101 1.25 -2.27 8.73
C PHE A 101 2.73 -2.29 8.31
N PRO A 102 3.30 -3.45 7.93
CA PRO A 102 4.58 -3.47 7.23
C PRO A 102 4.56 -2.54 6.01
N GLU A 103 5.70 -2.00 5.60
CA GLU A 103 5.85 -1.33 4.31
C GLU A 103 5.16 -2.13 3.20
N VAL A 104 4.73 -1.47 2.13
CA VAL A 104 3.91 -2.11 1.08
C VAL A 104 4.54 -3.37 0.51
N ILE A 105 5.88 -3.38 0.32
CA ILE A 105 6.63 -4.56 -0.13
C ILE A 105 6.47 -5.74 0.84
N GLY A 106 6.37 -5.47 2.16
CA GLY A 106 6.08 -6.48 3.18
C GLY A 106 4.61 -6.90 3.18
N MET A 107 3.68 -5.95 3.06
CA MET A 107 2.26 -6.29 2.89
C MET A 107 2.06 -7.24 1.69
N ALA A 108 2.74 -6.96 0.58
CA ALA A 108 2.70 -7.80 -0.62
C ALA A 108 3.28 -9.20 -0.40
N SER A 109 4.26 -9.36 0.50
CA SER A 109 4.84 -10.67 0.83
C SER A 109 3.83 -11.65 1.45
N THR A 110 2.66 -11.19 1.88
CA THR A 110 1.56 -12.05 2.33
C THR A 110 0.95 -12.88 1.19
N TRP A 111 1.00 -12.39 -0.04
CA TRP A 111 0.28 -12.99 -1.18
C TRP A 111 -1.21 -13.28 -0.88
N ASP A 112 -1.81 -12.45 -0.02
CA ASP A 112 -3.21 -12.54 0.41
C ASP A 112 -3.98 -11.25 0.07
N PRO A 113 -4.65 -11.20 -1.09
CA PRO A 113 -5.49 -10.06 -1.46
C PRO A 113 -6.62 -9.78 -0.45
N ALA A 114 -7.14 -10.80 0.23
CA ALA A 114 -8.20 -10.61 1.21
C ALA A 114 -7.68 -9.87 2.46
N LEU A 115 -6.46 -10.16 2.89
CA LEU A 115 -5.81 -9.44 3.98
C LEU A 115 -5.43 -8.00 3.57
N ILE A 116 -4.96 -7.79 2.34
CA ILE A 116 -4.72 -6.44 1.79
C ILE A 116 -6.02 -5.64 1.76
N GLN A 117 -7.15 -6.24 1.38
CA GLN A 117 -8.45 -5.58 1.41
C GLN A 117 -8.85 -5.19 2.84
N ARG A 118 -8.60 -6.05 3.83
CA ARG A 118 -8.82 -5.73 5.25
C ARG A 118 -7.96 -4.54 5.72
N ALA A 119 -6.70 -4.48 5.30
CA ALA A 119 -5.82 -3.35 5.61
C ALA A 119 -6.32 -2.04 4.97
N GLY A 120 -6.75 -2.08 3.72
CA GLY A 120 -7.41 -0.95 3.06
C GLY A 120 -8.67 -0.49 3.79
N ALA A 121 -9.50 -1.44 4.26
CA ALA A 121 -10.71 -1.13 5.02
C ALA A 121 -10.41 -0.49 6.39
N VAL A 122 -9.35 -0.92 7.07
CA VAL A 122 -8.86 -0.28 8.31
C VAL A 122 -8.47 1.17 8.04
N GLN A 123 -7.67 1.43 7.02
CA GLN A 123 -7.22 2.79 6.68
C GLN A 123 -8.38 3.68 6.25
N GLY A 124 -9.30 3.19 5.42
CA GLY A 124 -10.49 3.94 5.01
C GLY A 124 -11.40 4.29 6.20
N TYR A 125 -11.55 3.35 7.16
CA TYR A 125 -12.30 3.59 8.40
C TYR A 125 -11.63 4.67 9.27
N GLU A 126 -10.32 4.58 9.45
CA GLU A 126 -9.55 5.56 10.22
C GLU A 126 -9.56 6.94 9.57
N ALA A 127 -9.49 7.02 8.22
CA ALA A 127 -9.64 8.28 7.49
C ALA A 127 -11.01 8.93 7.76
N ARG A 128 -12.08 8.14 7.67
CA ARG A 128 -13.44 8.60 7.93
C ARG A 128 -13.62 9.00 9.41
N TYR A 129 -13.06 8.23 10.34
CA TYR A 129 -13.05 8.55 11.77
C TYR A 129 -12.36 9.90 12.04
N ILE A 130 -11.16 10.09 11.53
CA ILE A 130 -10.38 11.33 11.70
C ILE A 130 -11.09 12.52 11.07
N TYR A 131 -11.76 12.33 9.93
CA TYR A 131 -12.53 13.37 9.28
C TYR A 131 -13.75 13.83 10.09
N GLN A 132 -14.52 12.89 10.66
CA GLN A 132 -15.81 13.16 11.28
C GLN A 132 -15.73 13.42 12.79
N ASN A 133 -14.74 12.84 13.49
CA ASN A 133 -14.64 12.95 14.94
C ASN A 133 -14.21 14.34 15.38
N GLU A 134 -14.94 14.91 16.34
CA GLU A 134 -14.76 16.28 16.86
C GLU A 134 -13.34 16.56 17.41
N LYS A 135 -12.65 15.52 17.92
CA LYS A 135 -11.29 15.64 18.44
C LYS A 135 -10.29 15.98 17.32
N TYR A 136 -10.48 15.38 16.13
CA TYR A 136 -9.54 15.49 15.02
C TYR A 136 -10.03 16.48 13.96
N LYS A 137 -11.21 16.28 13.40
CA LYS A 137 -11.86 17.12 12.38
C LYS A 137 -10.90 17.56 11.27
N SER A 138 -10.21 16.60 10.67
CA SER A 138 -9.19 16.86 9.67
C SER A 138 -9.58 16.34 8.31
N ALA A 139 -9.38 17.15 7.27
CA ALA A 139 -9.65 16.80 5.88
C ALA A 139 -8.62 15.78 5.37
N VAL A 140 -8.99 14.49 5.32
CA VAL A 140 -8.11 13.34 5.03
C VAL A 140 -8.78 12.24 4.21
N LEU A 141 -9.89 12.55 3.54
CA LEU A 141 -10.70 11.54 2.85
C LEU A 141 -10.18 11.13 1.47
N VAL A 142 -9.23 11.88 0.89
CA VAL A 142 -8.52 11.46 -0.32
C VAL A 142 -7.18 10.88 0.11
N VAL A 143 -7.08 9.55 0.12
CA VAL A 143 -5.87 8.85 0.54
C VAL A 143 -4.96 8.62 -0.68
N TRP A 144 -3.71 9.12 -0.62
CA TRP A 144 -2.73 9.02 -1.70
C TRP A 144 -2.08 7.62 -1.69
N GLY A 145 -2.78 6.71 -2.29
CA GLY A 145 -2.48 5.28 -2.39
C GLY A 145 -3.63 4.50 -3.05
N PRO A 146 -3.33 3.25 -3.47
CA PRO A 146 -2.06 2.54 -3.36
C PRO A 146 -0.98 3.07 -4.31
N ASN A 147 0.29 2.70 -4.05
CA ASN A 147 1.36 2.86 -5.03
C ASN A 147 1.32 1.66 -6.00
N ALA A 148 1.06 1.92 -7.26
CA ALA A 148 0.96 0.93 -8.34
C ALA A 148 2.21 0.91 -9.26
N ASP A 149 3.29 1.59 -8.86
CA ASP A 149 4.60 1.47 -9.50
C ASP A 149 5.17 0.06 -9.36
N LEU A 150 6.01 -0.34 -10.31
CA LEU A 150 6.61 -1.65 -10.35
C LEU A 150 8.04 -1.63 -9.82
N ALA A 151 8.33 -2.47 -8.85
CA ALA A 151 9.66 -2.69 -8.28
C ALA A 151 10.55 -3.50 -9.25
N ARG A 152 10.72 -2.99 -10.48
CA ARG A 152 11.42 -3.66 -11.58
C ARG A 152 12.92 -3.82 -11.37
N ASP A 153 13.50 -3.08 -10.42
CA ASP A 153 14.93 -3.07 -10.13
C ASP A 153 15.18 -3.01 -8.62
N PRO A 154 16.02 -3.87 -8.05
CA PRO A 154 16.32 -3.89 -6.63
C PRO A 154 17.07 -2.64 -6.13
N ARG A 155 17.59 -1.81 -7.05
CA ARG A 155 18.25 -0.54 -6.73
C ARG A 155 17.30 0.62 -6.52
N TRP A 156 16.05 0.53 -7.01
CA TRP A 156 15.10 1.64 -6.88
C TRP A 156 14.85 2.01 -5.41
N GLY A 157 15.09 3.28 -5.08
CA GLY A 157 15.07 3.77 -3.69
C GLY A 157 13.70 3.74 -3.00
N ARG A 158 12.59 3.57 -3.76
CA ARG A 158 11.20 3.46 -3.25
C ARG A 158 10.58 2.07 -3.45
N ASN A 159 11.40 1.03 -3.52
CA ASN A 159 10.90 -0.35 -3.57
C ASN A 159 9.93 -0.68 -2.43
N ASN A 160 10.17 -0.14 -1.23
CA ASN A 160 9.34 -0.32 -0.05
C ASN A 160 7.87 0.07 -0.25
N GLU A 161 7.58 1.02 -1.15
CA GLU A 161 6.23 1.52 -1.41
C GLU A 161 5.44 0.71 -2.44
N SER A 162 6.08 -0.26 -3.10
CA SER A 162 5.51 -1.04 -4.21
C SER A 162 5.10 -2.45 -3.76
N TYR A 163 4.11 -3.03 -4.46
CA TYR A 163 3.72 -4.43 -4.22
C TYR A 163 4.68 -5.46 -4.86
N GLY A 164 5.55 -5.06 -5.79
CA GLY A 164 6.53 -5.96 -6.38
C GLY A 164 6.84 -5.72 -7.85
N GLU A 165 7.53 -6.67 -8.47
CA GLU A 165 8.02 -6.56 -9.86
C GLU A 165 7.01 -7.05 -10.91
N ASP A 166 6.04 -7.88 -10.54
CA ASP A 166 5.05 -8.44 -11.47
C ASP A 166 3.84 -7.53 -11.62
N ALA A 167 3.46 -7.24 -12.86
CA ALA A 167 2.40 -6.29 -13.16
C ALA A 167 1.00 -6.80 -12.78
N PHE A 168 0.72 -8.10 -12.99
CA PHE A 168 -0.56 -8.70 -12.61
C PHE A 168 -0.70 -8.77 -11.08
N PHE A 169 0.35 -9.22 -10.40
CA PHE A 169 0.38 -9.30 -8.94
C PHE A 169 0.18 -7.92 -8.28
N THR A 170 0.96 -6.92 -8.71
CA THR A 170 0.82 -5.53 -8.22
C THR A 170 -0.58 -4.99 -8.48
N GLY A 171 -1.16 -5.28 -9.65
CA GLY A 171 -2.53 -4.92 -9.98
C GLY A 171 -3.55 -5.58 -9.05
N ALA A 172 -3.44 -6.89 -8.79
CA ALA A 172 -4.34 -7.64 -7.93
C ALA A 172 -4.33 -7.12 -6.47
N MET A 173 -3.13 -6.83 -5.94
CA MET A 173 -2.98 -6.25 -4.60
C MET A 173 -3.55 -4.82 -4.54
N SER A 174 -3.29 -3.99 -5.57
CA SER A 174 -3.86 -2.64 -5.67
C SER A 174 -5.39 -2.66 -5.70
N VAL A 175 -5.99 -3.56 -6.48
CA VAL A 175 -7.45 -3.76 -6.53
C VAL A 175 -8.02 -4.09 -5.16
N ALA A 176 -7.39 -5.02 -4.44
CA ALA A 176 -7.82 -5.42 -3.10
C ALA A 176 -7.76 -4.24 -2.12
N PHE A 177 -6.65 -3.50 -2.11
CA PHE A 177 -6.49 -2.32 -1.27
C PHE A 177 -7.57 -1.25 -1.55
N ILE A 178 -7.80 -0.91 -2.82
CA ILE A 178 -8.80 0.08 -3.25
C ILE A 178 -10.20 -0.32 -2.81
N LYS A 179 -10.60 -1.59 -3.03
CA LYS A 179 -11.90 -2.08 -2.59
C LYS A 179 -12.10 -1.97 -1.08
N GLY A 180 -11.05 -2.25 -0.31
CA GLY A 180 -11.06 -2.05 1.15
C GLY A 180 -11.22 -0.57 1.52
N MET A 181 -10.38 0.29 0.94
CA MET A 181 -10.34 1.73 1.21
C MET A 181 -11.67 2.41 0.88
N GLN A 182 -12.23 2.14 -0.29
CA GLN A 182 -13.47 2.77 -0.75
C GLN A 182 -14.72 2.17 -0.09
N GLY A 183 -14.63 0.95 0.46
CA GLY A 183 -15.74 0.26 1.11
C GLY A 183 -16.73 -0.39 0.14
N GLY A 184 -17.79 -0.98 0.69
CA GLY A 184 -18.74 -1.80 -0.07
C GLY A 184 -20.07 -1.10 -0.44
N ASP A 185 -20.23 0.20 -0.16
CA ASP A 185 -21.46 0.92 -0.53
C ASP A 185 -21.47 1.20 -2.04
N PRO A 186 -22.56 0.90 -2.77
CA PRO A 186 -22.60 1.07 -4.22
C PRO A 186 -22.62 2.54 -4.68
N LYS A 187 -22.99 3.47 -3.79
CA LYS A 187 -23.12 4.90 -4.11
C LYS A 187 -22.01 5.74 -3.49
N TYR A 188 -21.63 5.44 -2.25
CA TYR A 188 -20.74 6.27 -1.46
C TYR A 188 -19.43 5.57 -1.13
N TRP A 189 -18.36 6.33 -1.12
CA TRP A 189 -17.04 5.85 -0.69
C TRP A 189 -16.79 6.13 0.79
N GLN A 190 -16.15 5.18 1.48
CA GLN A 190 -15.65 5.36 2.84
C GLN A 190 -14.51 6.39 2.86
N ALA A 191 -13.52 6.21 1.98
CA ALA A 191 -12.49 7.17 1.62
C ALA A 191 -12.18 7.00 0.13
N ALA A 192 -11.59 7.99 -0.52
CA ALA A 192 -11.22 7.91 -1.92
C ALA A 192 -9.76 7.50 -2.08
N SER A 193 -9.48 6.47 -2.89
CA SER A 193 -8.12 6.12 -3.30
C SER A 193 -7.64 7.03 -4.43
N LEU A 194 -6.43 7.56 -4.28
CA LEU A 194 -5.70 8.29 -5.31
C LEU A 194 -4.44 7.50 -5.65
N VAL A 195 -4.51 6.72 -6.74
CA VAL A 195 -3.47 5.76 -7.16
C VAL A 195 -2.22 6.48 -7.66
N LYS A 196 -1.02 6.04 -7.28
CA LYS A 196 0.22 6.71 -7.65
C LYS A 196 1.32 5.71 -8.05
N HIS A 197 2.36 6.13 -8.78
CA HIS A 197 2.51 7.37 -9.53
C HIS A 197 2.40 7.04 -11.02
N PHE A 198 1.45 7.56 -11.74
CA PHE A 198 1.17 7.26 -13.13
C PHE A 198 2.14 8.02 -14.05
N LEU A 199 3.13 7.38 -14.79
CA LEU A 199 3.45 5.95 -14.70
C LEU A 199 4.98 5.76 -14.88
N ALA A 200 5.47 4.52 -14.61
CA ALA A 200 6.85 4.11 -14.81
C ALA A 200 7.88 4.96 -14.03
N ASN A 201 7.55 5.35 -12.80
CA ASN A 201 8.41 6.12 -11.90
C ASN A 201 9.21 5.18 -10.97
N SER A 202 10.17 4.42 -11.52
CA SER A 202 11.02 3.52 -10.75
C SER A 202 12.52 3.83 -10.90
N ASN A 203 12.85 5.11 -10.64
CA ASN A 203 14.17 5.70 -10.57
C ASN A 203 14.08 6.96 -9.71
N GLU A 204 14.92 7.08 -8.70
CA GLU A 204 14.92 8.22 -7.77
C GLU A 204 15.96 9.27 -8.10
N THR A 205 17.20 8.85 -8.34
CA THR A 205 18.35 9.76 -8.45
C THR A 205 18.19 10.81 -9.54
N THR A 206 17.55 10.45 -10.64
CA THR A 206 17.37 11.35 -11.81
C THR A 206 15.89 11.57 -12.17
N ARG A 207 14.93 11.20 -11.31
CA ARG A 207 13.49 11.23 -11.62
C ARG A 207 12.98 12.58 -12.16
N GLY A 208 13.53 13.70 -11.65
CA GLY A 208 13.15 15.06 -12.09
C GLY A 208 13.62 15.43 -13.50
N SER A 209 14.56 14.69 -14.11
CA SER A 209 15.15 14.99 -15.43
C SER A 209 15.18 13.80 -16.39
N SER A 210 15.06 12.56 -15.89
CA SER A 210 15.12 11.35 -16.71
C SER A 210 13.84 11.11 -17.52
N SER A 211 13.99 10.24 -18.54
CA SER A 211 12.89 9.70 -19.35
C SER A 211 12.88 8.19 -19.26
N SER A 212 11.70 7.64 -18.99
CA SER A 212 11.42 6.21 -19.03
C SER A 212 11.05 5.86 -20.48
N ASP A 213 12.03 5.39 -21.25
CA ASP A 213 11.86 5.18 -22.70
C ASP A 213 11.57 3.70 -22.97
N PHE A 214 10.42 3.40 -23.54
CA PHE A 214 9.97 2.06 -23.96
C PHE A 214 8.80 2.17 -24.93
N ASP A 215 8.52 1.08 -25.64
CA ASP A 215 7.49 1.01 -26.67
C ASP A 215 6.05 0.85 -26.12
N GLU A 216 5.07 0.96 -27.02
CA GLU A 216 3.65 0.83 -26.71
C GLU A 216 3.30 -0.58 -26.18
N GLN A 217 4.03 -1.63 -26.62
CA GLN A 217 3.80 -2.98 -26.11
C GLN A 217 4.10 -3.05 -24.62
N LEU A 218 5.27 -2.58 -24.16
CA LEU A 218 5.61 -2.55 -22.74
C LEU A 218 4.71 -1.59 -21.97
N LEU A 219 4.25 -0.49 -22.58
CA LEU A 219 3.22 0.35 -21.96
C LEU A 219 1.99 -0.50 -21.61
N ARG A 220 1.46 -1.26 -22.57
CA ARG A 220 0.19 -2.01 -22.44
C ARG A 220 0.30 -3.30 -21.65
N GLU A 221 1.44 -3.99 -21.74
CA GLU A 221 1.61 -5.33 -21.19
C GLU A 221 2.31 -5.33 -19.81
N TYR A 222 2.95 -4.23 -19.42
CA TYR A 222 3.72 -4.18 -18.19
C TYR A 222 3.43 -2.90 -17.37
N TYR A 223 3.91 -1.72 -17.80
CA TYR A 223 3.92 -0.53 -16.96
C TYR A 223 2.54 0.00 -16.58
N SER A 224 1.55 -0.15 -17.45
CA SER A 224 0.20 0.37 -17.20
C SER A 224 -0.78 -0.65 -16.63
N VAL A 225 -0.44 -1.93 -16.61
CA VAL A 225 -1.32 -3.01 -16.15
C VAL A 225 -1.84 -2.79 -14.73
N PRO A 226 -0.99 -2.46 -13.70
CA PRO A 226 -1.50 -2.25 -12.36
C PRO A 226 -2.48 -1.08 -12.26
N PHE A 227 -2.23 -0.01 -13.01
CA PHE A 227 -3.13 1.16 -13.07
C PHE A 227 -4.45 0.84 -13.75
N ARG A 228 -4.41 0.14 -14.90
CA ARG A 228 -5.62 -0.32 -15.55
C ARG A 228 -6.49 -1.15 -14.61
N MET A 229 -5.90 -2.12 -13.92
CA MET A 229 -6.59 -2.95 -12.95
C MET A 229 -7.15 -2.11 -11.79
N ALA A 230 -6.38 -1.17 -11.27
CA ALA A 230 -6.81 -0.26 -10.19
C ALA A 230 -8.06 0.54 -10.59
N PHE A 231 -8.12 1.05 -11.82
CA PHE A 231 -9.25 1.87 -12.30
C PHE A 231 -10.45 1.02 -12.71
N VAL A 232 -10.23 -0.04 -13.51
CA VAL A 232 -11.31 -0.85 -14.11
C VAL A 232 -11.84 -1.88 -13.10
N ASP A 233 -10.95 -2.63 -12.44
CA ASP A 233 -11.33 -3.73 -11.57
C ASP A 233 -11.46 -3.30 -10.10
N GLY A 234 -10.62 -2.33 -9.67
CA GLY A 234 -10.61 -1.75 -8.32
C GLY A 234 -11.60 -0.62 -8.12
N GLY A 235 -11.98 0.08 -9.19
CA GLY A 235 -12.94 1.18 -9.16
C GLY A 235 -12.37 2.51 -8.63
N ALA A 236 -11.04 2.64 -8.52
CA ALA A 236 -10.41 3.93 -8.27
C ALA A 236 -10.71 4.91 -9.41
N LYS A 237 -10.85 6.19 -9.08
CA LYS A 237 -11.12 7.23 -10.06
C LYS A 237 -10.10 8.35 -10.07
N SER A 238 -9.27 8.42 -9.03
CA SER A 238 -8.26 9.47 -8.84
C SER A 238 -6.86 8.89 -8.95
N PHE A 239 -5.91 9.67 -9.47
CA PHE A 239 -4.52 9.26 -9.58
C PHE A 239 -3.55 10.45 -9.60
N MET A 240 -2.27 10.16 -9.35
CA MET A 240 -1.17 11.12 -9.35
C MET A 240 -0.25 10.86 -10.53
N ALA A 241 0.00 11.87 -11.35
CA ALA A 241 0.98 11.85 -12.42
C ALA A 241 2.40 11.87 -11.82
N SER A 242 3.32 11.05 -12.36
CA SER A 242 4.67 10.89 -11.83
C SER A 242 5.66 11.99 -12.25
N TYR A 243 6.85 11.99 -11.65
CA TYR A 243 7.92 12.97 -11.93
C TYR A 243 8.59 12.81 -13.29
N ASN A 244 8.82 11.57 -13.74
CA ASN A 244 9.58 11.26 -14.92
C ASN A 244 8.89 11.71 -16.22
N ALA A 245 9.59 11.57 -17.34
CA ALA A 245 8.98 11.60 -18.67
C ALA A 245 8.77 10.17 -19.18
N TRP A 246 7.81 9.97 -20.06
CA TRP A 246 7.72 8.81 -20.94
C TRP A 246 8.01 9.26 -22.37
N ASN A 247 9.01 8.62 -22.97
CA ASN A 247 9.48 8.96 -24.34
C ASN A 247 9.65 10.48 -24.53
N LYS A 248 10.36 11.11 -23.58
CA LYS A 248 10.74 12.53 -23.51
C LYS A 248 9.60 13.50 -23.14
N VAL A 249 8.34 13.06 -23.05
CA VAL A 249 7.22 13.91 -22.65
C VAL A 249 6.99 13.76 -21.14
N PRO A 250 7.12 14.83 -20.34
CA PRO A 250 6.88 14.76 -18.88
C PRO A 250 5.49 14.22 -18.56
N MET A 251 5.39 13.32 -17.59
CA MET A 251 4.11 12.69 -17.26
C MET A 251 3.03 13.69 -16.87
N THR A 252 3.40 14.78 -16.19
CA THR A 252 2.47 15.85 -15.77
C THR A 252 1.74 16.52 -16.97
N VAL A 253 2.29 16.45 -18.17
CA VAL A 253 1.69 17.00 -19.41
C VAL A 253 1.47 15.93 -20.49
N ASN A 254 1.63 14.66 -20.14
CA ASN A 254 1.56 13.59 -21.12
C ASN A 254 0.10 13.34 -21.55
N PRO A 255 -0.18 13.27 -22.87
CA PRO A 255 -1.55 13.02 -23.37
C PRO A 255 -2.22 11.74 -22.85
N ILE A 256 -1.42 10.73 -22.41
CA ILE A 256 -1.97 9.45 -21.92
C ILE A 256 -2.76 9.62 -20.61
N LEU A 257 -2.57 10.70 -19.86
CA LEU A 257 -3.42 11.04 -18.71
C LEU A 257 -4.88 11.08 -19.12
N LYS A 258 -5.18 11.72 -20.25
CA LYS A 258 -6.55 11.81 -20.79
C LYS A 258 -6.91 10.62 -21.69
N THR A 259 -6.03 10.24 -22.61
CA THR A 259 -6.39 9.27 -23.65
C THR A 259 -6.48 7.86 -23.11
N LEU A 260 -5.59 7.49 -22.18
CA LEU A 260 -5.52 6.15 -21.61
C LEU A 260 -6.29 6.10 -20.26
N ALA A 261 -5.86 6.87 -19.26
CA ALA A 261 -6.42 6.74 -17.92
C ALA A 261 -7.88 7.20 -17.85
N VAL A 262 -8.21 8.38 -18.42
CA VAL A 262 -9.58 8.91 -18.35
C VAL A 262 -10.50 8.27 -19.38
N LYS A 263 -10.16 8.35 -20.67
CA LYS A 263 -11.10 7.94 -21.75
C LYS A 263 -11.22 6.42 -21.88
N GLU A 264 -10.11 5.68 -21.78
CA GLU A 264 -10.13 4.23 -21.96
C GLU A 264 -10.51 3.50 -20.67
N TRP A 265 -10.01 3.96 -19.50
CA TRP A 265 -10.19 3.25 -18.22
C TRP A 265 -11.14 3.94 -17.23
N GLY A 266 -11.66 5.11 -17.55
CA GLY A 266 -12.70 5.80 -16.78
C GLY A 266 -12.20 6.37 -15.43
N ALA A 267 -10.93 6.78 -15.33
CA ALA A 267 -10.37 7.47 -14.18
C ALA A 267 -10.75 8.95 -14.17
N ASP A 268 -11.99 9.27 -13.83
CA ASP A 268 -12.65 10.58 -13.99
C ASP A 268 -12.66 11.44 -12.71
N GLY A 269 -11.92 11.02 -11.68
CA GLY A 269 -11.76 11.72 -10.40
C GLY A 269 -10.66 12.78 -10.43
N ILE A 270 -9.99 12.95 -9.30
CA ILE A 270 -8.88 13.89 -9.14
C ILE A 270 -7.64 13.37 -9.90
N ILE A 271 -7.10 14.20 -10.81
CA ILE A 271 -5.78 13.98 -11.38
C ILE A 271 -4.84 14.97 -10.70
N SER A 272 -3.90 14.45 -9.90
CA SER A 272 -2.92 15.25 -9.17
C SER A 272 -1.58 15.27 -9.90
N SER A 273 -0.85 16.38 -9.84
CA SER A 273 0.60 16.31 -10.02
C SER A 273 1.23 15.63 -8.81
N ASP A 274 2.42 15.06 -8.95
CA ASP A 274 3.27 14.79 -7.81
C ASP A 274 3.83 16.10 -7.23
N ALA A 275 4.38 16.06 -6.01
CA ALA A 275 4.89 17.25 -5.34
C ALA A 275 6.02 17.89 -6.17
N LEU A 276 5.89 19.18 -6.48
CA LEU A 276 6.85 19.94 -7.28
C LEU A 276 6.99 19.50 -8.75
N ALA A 277 6.17 18.57 -9.25
CA ALA A 277 6.33 18.04 -10.61
C ALA A 277 6.13 19.11 -11.70
N VAL A 278 5.37 20.18 -11.43
CA VAL A 278 5.21 21.32 -12.34
C VAL A 278 6.50 22.12 -12.45
N GLU A 279 7.12 22.43 -11.30
CA GLU A 279 8.41 23.15 -11.22
C GLU A 279 9.55 22.37 -11.86
N LEU A 280 9.56 21.05 -11.67
CA LEU A 280 10.59 20.19 -12.26
C LEU A 280 10.57 20.23 -13.80
N MET A 281 9.45 20.53 -14.43
CA MET A 281 9.39 20.73 -15.88
C MET A 281 10.13 22.01 -16.34
N VAL A 282 10.23 23.01 -15.46
CA VAL A 282 11.01 24.23 -15.70
C VAL A 282 12.49 24.00 -15.34
N ASN A 283 12.74 23.50 -14.13
CA ASN A 283 14.10 23.22 -13.64
C ASN A 283 14.06 21.96 -12.74
N PRO A 284 14.85 20.92 -13.02
CA PRO A 284 16.00 20.82 -13.93
C PRO A 284 15.68 20.34 -15.36
N ARG A 285 14.41 20.02 -15.70
CA ARG A 285 14.10 19.38 -16.99
C ARG A 285 14.23 20.32 -18.20
N HIS A 286 14.05 21.64 -18.00
CA HIS A 286 14.08 22.68 -19.07
C HIS A 286 13.11 22.40 -20.23
N TYR A 287 11.96 21.77 -19.94
CA TYR A 287 10.90 21.50 -20.91
C TYR A 287 10.07 22.76 -21.17
N TYR A 288 9.85 23.56 -20.15
CA TYR A 288 9.23 24.90 -20.22
C TYR A 288 10.19 25.98 -19.73
N LYS A 289 9.90 27.23 -20.12
CA LYS A 289 10.70 28.40 -19.70
C LYS A 289 10.18 29.01 -18.39
N THR A 290 8.85 28.90 -18.15
CA THR A 290 8.19 29.54 -17.00
C THR A 290 7.18 28.58 -16.34
N ASN A 291 6.86 28.85 -15.07
CA ASN A 291 5.84 28.10 -14.35
C ASN A 291 4.43 28.31 -14.92
N GLU A 292 4.13 29.48 -15.51
CA GLU A 292 2.86 29.76 -16.15
C GLU A 292 2.62 28.85 -17.34
N GLN A 293 3.63 28.65 -18.20
CA GLN A 293 3.56 27.72 -19.33
C GLN A 293 3.40 26.28 -18.84
N ALA A 294 4.22 25.86 -17.86
CA ALA A 294 4.19 24.52 -17.28
C ALA A 294 2.83 24.21 -16.63
N LEU A 295 2.31 25.14 -15.82
CA LEU A 295 1.00 24.99 -15.17
C LEU A 295 -0.16 24.96 -16.18
N ALA A 296 -0.13 25.85 -17.19
CA ALA A 296 -1.15 25.93 -18.21
C ALA A 296 -1.28 24.61 -18.97
N ASP A 297 -0.16 24.04 -19.43
CA ASP A 297 -0.17 22.79 -20.17
C ASP A 297 -0.48 21.58 -19.27
N ALA A 298 -0.07 21.59 -17.98
CA ALA A 298 -0.50 20.60 -17.01
C ALA A 298 -2.02 20.58 -16.82
N ILE A 299 -2.67 21.74 -16.67
CA ILE A 299 -4.12 21.87 -16.58
C ILE A 299 -4.76 21.34 -17.87
N LYS A 300 -4.30 21.75 -19.05
CA LYS A 300 -4.80 21.24 -20.33
C LYS A 300 -4.61 19.73 -20.51
N ALA A 301 -3.56 19.16 -19.91
CA ALA A 301 -3.33 17.72 -19.88
C ALA A 301 -4.26 16.98 -18.91
N GLY A 302 -4.92 17.69 -17.99
CA GLY A 302 -5.91 17.10 -17.08
C GLY A 302 -5.60 17.28 -15.58
N ILE A 303 -4.47 17.89 -15.22
CA ILE A 303 -4.10 18.09 -13.81
C ILE A 303 -5.08 19.08 -13.16
N GLY A 304 -5.88 18.59 -12.22
CA GLY A 304 -6.87 19.36 -11.45
C GLY A 304 -6.44 19.59 -9.99
N GLN A 305 -5.32 19.01 -9.60
CA GLN A 305 -4.70 19.23 -8.30
C GLN A 305 -3.19 19.38 -8.45
N VAL A 306 -2.66 20.50 -8.00
CA VAL A 306 -1.23 20.82 -8.08
C VAL A 306 -0.63 20.77 -6.69
N LEU A 307 0.44 19.99 -6.51
CA LEU A 307 1.20 19.91 -5.26
C LEU A 307 2.46 20.74 -5.40
N THR A 308 2.46 21.94 -4.82
CA THR A 308 3.60 22.86 -4.84
C THR A 308 3.71 23.65 -3.55
N PHE A 309 4.95 24.10 -3.23
CA PHE A 309 5.27 24.98 -2.11
C PHE A 309 6.09 26.20 -2.56
N PHE A 310 6.47 26.26 -3.85
CA PHE A 310 7.39 27.28 -4.34
C PHE A 310 6.72 28.40 -5.12
N PHE A 311 5.45 28.24 -5.50
CA PHE A 311 4.68 29.30 -6.12
C PHE A 311 3.23 29.34 -5.65
N ASP A 312 2.64 30.53 -5.72
CA ASP A 312 1.20 30.75 -5.48
C ASP A 312 0.41 30.30 -6.69
N ILE A 313 -0.32 29.17 -6.60
CA ILE A 313 -1.08 28.56 -7.71
C ILE A 313 -2.10 29.55 -8.29
N PRO A 314 -2.98 30.21 -7.50
CA PRO A 314 -3.90 31.22 -8.00
C PRO A 314 -3.21 32.35 -8.78
N LYS A 315 -2.08 32.84 -8.28
CA LYS A 315 -1.33 33.93 -8.93
C LYS A 315 -0.75 33.49 -10.28
N VAL A 316 -0.11 32.33 -10.34
CA VAL A 316 0.49 31.78 -11.57
C VAL A 316 -0.61 31.45 -12.59
N ALA A 317 -1.73 30.89 -12.15
CA ALA A 317 -2.86 30.57 -13.03
C ALA A 317 -3.55 31.85 -13.56
N LYS A 318 -3.69 32.92 -12.73
CA LYS A 318 -4.19 34.24 -13.20
C LYS A 318 -3.28 34.85 -14.27
N GLN A 319 -1.97 34.75 -14.10
CA GLN A 319 -1.03 35.21 -15.13
C GLN A 319 -1.19 34.37 -16.42
N GLY A 320 -1.34 33.03 -16.30
CA GLY A 320 -1.62 32.18 -17.44
C GLY A 320 -2.90 32.53 -18.20
N LEU A 321 -3.96 32.96 -17.49
CA LEU A 321 -5.18 33.50 -18.10
C LEU A 321 -4.92 34.84 -18.82
N ALA A 322 -4.17 35.76 -18.18
CA ALA A 322 -3.83 37.06 -18.74
C ALA A 322 -2.96 36.93 -20.01
N ASP A 323 -2.06 35.95 -20.03
CA ASP A 323 -1.18 35.65 -21.16
C ASP A 323 -1.84 34.78 -22.23
N HIS A 324 -3.13 34.49 -22.11
CA HIS A 324 -3.91 33.60 -23.00
C HIS A 324 -3.36 32.17 -23.13
N LEU A 325 -2.60 31.71 -22.13
CA LEU A 325 -2.12 30.33 -22.03
C LEU A 325 -3.21 29.38 -21.52
N LEU A 326 -4.19 29.88 -20.78
CA LEU A 326 -5.35 29.17 -20.21
C LEU A 326 -6.66 29.90 -20.51
N THR A 327 -7.75 29.15 -20.42
CA THR A 327 -9.12 29.67 -20.37
C THR A 327 -9.84 29.18 -19.11
N GLU A 328 -10.89 29.88 -18.66
CA GLU A 328 -11.70 29.43 -17.53
C GLU A 328 -12.34 28.04 -17.80
N PRO A 329 -12.83 27.71 -19.00
CA PRO A 329 -13.28 26.34 -19.33
C PRO A 329 -12.21 25.25 -19.17
N ASP A 330 -10.91 25.54 -19.36
CA ASP A 330 -9.84 24.57 -19.10
C ASP A 330 -9.76 24.24 -17.61
N ILE A 331 -9.92 25.26 -16.74
CA ILE A 331 -9.96 25.12 -15.29
C ILE A 331 -11.20 24.34 -14.86
N ASP A 332 -12.38 24.69 -15.37
CA ASP A 332 -13.62 23.98 -15.08
C ASP A 332 -13.54 22.50 -15.42
N ALA A 333 -12.94 22.16 -16.55
CA ALA A 333 -12.80 20.80 -17.02
C ALA A 333 -12.02 19.92 -16.01
N VAL A 334 -10.94 20.44 -15.39
CA VAL A 334 -10.13 19.67 -14.45
C VAL A 334 -10.69 19.65 -13.04
N LEU A 335 -11.46 20.66 -12.64
CA LEU A 335 -12.11 20.72 -11.32
C LEU A 335 -13.28 19.74 -11.21
N LYS A 336 -13.89 19.29 -12.31
CA LYS A 336 -14.96 18.28 -12.30
C LYS A 336 -14.58 17.04 -11.50
N GLY A 337 -13.35 16.56 -11.62
CA GLY A 337 -12.86 15.39 -10.90
C GLY A 337 -12.91 15.55 -9.37
N LYS A 338 -12.62 16.75 -8.87
CA LYS A 338 -12.70 17.05 -7.43
C LYS A 338 -14.14 16.96 -6.93
N PHE A 339 -15.08 17.62 -7.60
CA PHE A 339 -16.46 17.65 -7.15
C PHE A 339 -17.18 16.30 -7.34
N ARG A 340 -16.82 15.51 -8.37
CA ARG A 340 -17.23 14.10 -8.45
C ARG A 340 -16.80 13.31 -7.22
N THR A 341 -15.56 13.51 -6.78
CA THR A 341 -14.99 12.84 -5.59
C THR A 341 -15.73 13.27 -4.32
N VAL A 342 -15.97 14.57 -4.11
CA VAL A 342 -16.72 15.11 -2.96
C VAL A 342 -18.13 14.50 -2.89
N ILE A 343 -18.84 14.40 -4.04
CA ILE A 343 -20.19 13.82 -4.11
C ILE A 343 -20.15 12.32 -3.82
N ARG A 344 -19.19 11.57 -4.39
CA ARG A 344 -19.02 10.12 -4.13
C ARG A 344 -18.64 9.83 -2.67
N LEU A 345 -17.96 10.74 -2.00
CA LEU A 345 -17.71 10.65 -0.55
C LEU A 345 -18.97 10.93 0.30
N GLY A 346 -20.07 11.35 -0.33
CA GLY A 346 -21.34 11.67 0.35
C GLY A 346 -21.30 12.96 1.16
N LEU A 347 -20.37 13.86 0.88
CA LEU A 347 -20.15 15.06 1.70
C LEU A 347 -21.19 16.16 1.47
N LEU A 348 -21.98 16.05 0.39
CA LEU A 348 -23.04 16.99 0.02
C LEU A 348 -24.46 16.39 0.21
N ASP A 349 -24.54 15.15 0.68
CA ASP A 349 -25.80 14.44 0.82
C ASP A 349 -26.20 14.37 2.31
N PRO A 350 -27.51 14.25 2.64
CA PRO A 350 -27.96 14.11 4.01
C PRO A 350 -27.27 12.94 4.72
N PRO A 351 -26.77 13.12 5.94
CA PRO A 351 -26.03 12.05 6.67
C PRO A 351 -26.78 10.72 6.78
N ALA A 352 -28.12 10.76 6.85
CA ALA A 352 -28.95 9.55 6.92
C ALA A 352 -28.88 8.67 5.66
N MET A 353 -28.45 9.22 4.52
CA MET A 353 -28.27 8.50 3.27
C MET A 353 -26.89 7.91 3.11
N VAL A 354 -25.90 8.37 3.88
CA VAL A 354 -24.49 8.01 3.73
C VAL A 354 -24.12 6.91 4.72
N SER A 355 -23.82 5.72 4.24
CA SER A 355 -23.53 4.53 5.08
C SER A 355 -22.40 4.77 6.10
N TYR A 356 -21.47 5.66 5.79
CA TYR A 356 -20.28 5.95 6.59
C TYR A 356 -20.44 7.15 7.54
N SER A 357 -21.59 7.80 7.56
CA SER A 357 -21.83 9.03 8.34
C SER A 357 -21.74 8.86 9.85
N ARG A 358 -21.87 7.63 10.35
CA ARG A 358 -21.85 7.34 11.80
C ARG A 358 -20.45 7.08 12.35
N ILE A 359 -19.45 6.86 11.50
CA ILE A 359 -18.07 6.62 11.91
C ILE A 359 -17.51 7.90 12.57
N GLY A 360 -16.84 7.77 13.70
CA GLY A 360 -16.29 8.90 14.46
C GLY A 360 -17.31 9.62 15.32
N GLY A 361 -18.50 9.03 15.52
CA GLY A 361 -19.55 9.59 16.37
C GLY A 361 -19.16 9.70 17.83
N ALA A 362 -19.96 10.46 18.60
CA ALA A 362 -19.71 10.68 20.02
C ALA A 362 -19.63 9.35 20.80
N GLY A 363 -18.55 9.17 21.57
CA GLY A 363 -18.34 7.97 22.39
C GLY A 363 -17.74 6.78 21.65
N GLU A 364 -17.50 6.85 20.35
CA GLU A 364 -16.79 5.80 19.63
C GLU A 364 -15.31 5.81 20.03
N ALA A 365 -14.78 4.61 20.38
CA ALA A 365 -13.37 4.44 20.71
C ALA A 365 -12.47 4.71 19.48
N GLU A 366 -11.26 5.17 19.72
CA GLU A 366 -10.26 5.35 18.66
C GLU A 366 -9.97 4.02 17.98
N PRO A 367 -10.18 3.89 16.66
CA PRO A 367 -10.20 2.58 15.99
C PRO A 367 -8.88 1.82 16.11
N TRP A 368 -7.74 2.51 16.09
CA TRP A 368 -6.40 1.92 16.25
C TRP A 368 -6.12 1.32 17.64
N THR A 369 -6.98 1.59 18.64
CA THR A 369 -6.90 0.97 19.96
C THR A 369 -7.73 -0.31 20.08
N THR A 370 -8.60 -0.58 19.11
CA THR A 370 -9.51 -1.72 19.13
C THR A 370 -8.82 -3.04 18.77
N GLU A 371 -9.27 -4.14 19.36
CA GLU A 371 -8.77 -5.48 19.03
C GLU A 371 -8.98 -5.85 17.56
N LYS A 372 -10.03 -5.30 16.93
CA LYS A 372 -10.29 -5.52 15.50
C LYS A 372 -9.13 -5.00 14.64
N HIS A 373 -8.65 -3.77 14.87
CA HIS A 373 -7.57 -3.18 14.09
C HIS A 373 -6.21 -3.80 14.45
N LYS A 374 -5.96 -4.03 15.75
CA LYS A 374 -4.75 -4.73 16.21
C LYS A 374 -4.60 -6.12 15.60
N ARG A 375 -5.71 -6.85 15.48
CA ARG A 375 -5.70 -8.19 14.87
C ARG A 375 -5.29 -8.14 13.40
N VAL A 376 -5.80 -7.18 12.61
CA VAL A 376 -5.38 -7.02 11.21
C VAL A 376 -3.89 -6.68 11.11
N ALA A 377 -3.37 -5.82 12.00
CA ALA A 377 -1.94 -5.51 12.04
C ALA A 377 -1.07 -6.73 12.38
N LEU A 378 -1.50 -7.55 13.34
CA LEU A 378 -0.81 -8.77 13.72
C LEU A 378 -0.84 -9.84 12.61
N ASP A 379 -2.01 -10.06 12.01
CA ASP A 379 -2.15 -11.01 10.90
C ASP A 379 -1.25 -10.58 9.73
N MET A 380 -1.25 -9.29 9.37
CA MET A 380 -0.40 -8.74 8.31
C MET A 380 1.09 -8.93 8.60
N ALA A 381 1.53 -8.65 9.83
CA ALA A 381 2.92 -8.82 10.22
C ALA A 381 3.35 -10.30 10.16
N ARG A 382 2.53 -11.23 10.68
CA ARG A 382 2.81 -12.67 10.66
C ARG A 382 2.88 -13.23 9.24
N GLU A 383 1.88 -12.90 8.43
CA GLU A 383 1.79 -13.40 7.05
C GLU A 383 2.88 -12.83 6.14
N SER A 384 3.45 -11.66 6.48
CA SER A 384 4.51 -11.03 5.72
C SER A 384 5.89 -11.63 5.95
N VAL A 385 6.10 -12.45 6.99
CA VAL A 385 7.40 -13.06 7.26
C VAL A 385 7.72 -14.12 6.21
N VAL A 386 8.84 -13.94 5.52
CA VAL A 386 9.36 -14.88 4.52
C VAL A 386 10.48 -15.72 5.12
N LEU A 387 10.33 -17.05 5.09
CA LEU A 387 11.40 -17.98 5.44
C LEU A 387 12.25 -18.26 4.21
N LEU A 388 13.45 -17.66 4.16
CA LEU A 388 14.36 -17.75 3.01
C LEU A 388 15.24 -19.01 3.07
N LYS A 389 15.61 -19.45 4.27
CA LYS A 389 16.40 -20.66 4.48
C LYS A 389 16.00 -21.36 5.78
N ASN A 390 15.98 -22.69 5.76
CA ASN A 390 15.78 -23.52 6.94
C ASN A 390 16.52 -24.87 6.78
N GLY A 391 17.84 -24.85 6.91
CA GLY A 391 18.70 -26.03 6.82
C GLY A 391 18.41 -27.02 7.95
N ASP A 392 18.34 -28.29 7.63
CA ASP A 392 18.11 -29.40 8.59
C ASP A 392 16.90 -29.17 9.52
N ALA A 393 15.87 -28.43 9.03
CA ALA A 393 14.70 -28.05 9.81
C ALA A 393 15.08 -27.37 11.15
N PHE A 394 16.08 -26.48 11.12
CA PHE A 394 16.59 -25.76 12.29
C PHE A 394 15.52 -24.93 13.00
N LEU A 395 14.63 -24.31 12.25
CA LEU A 395 13.41 -23.66 12.74
C LEU A 395 12.20 -24.58 12.58
N PRO A 396 11.20 -24.49 13.46
CA PRO A 396 11.11 -23.62 14.62
C PRO A 396 11.98 -24.07 15.78
N LEU A 397 12.41 -23.11 16.59
CA LEU A 397 13.20 -23.37 17.80
C LEU A 397 12.34 -24.09 18.85
N GLU A 398 12.90 -25.13 19.45
CA GLU A 398 12.25 -25.82 20.59
C GLU A 398 12.46 -25.03 21.89
N LYS A 399 11.42 -24.30 22.30
CA LYS A 399 11.45 -23.36 23.43
C LYS A 399 11.95 -24.03 24.73
N SER A 400 11.54 -25.25 25.00
CA SER A 400 11.90 -25.99 26.22
C SER A 400 13.38 -26.38 26.27
N ALA A 401 14.03 -26.48 25.11
CA ALA A 401 15.45 -26.85 25.00
C ALA A 401 16.41 -25.65 25.14
N ILE A 402 15.91 -24.42 25.05
CA ILE A 402 16.71 -23.19 25.02
C ILE A 402 16.74 -22.57 26.42
N LYS A 403 17.91 -22.29 26.95
CA LYS A 403 18.12 -21.62 28.24
C LYS A 403 18.68 -20.20 28.09
N SER A 404 19.29 -19.92 26.94
CA SER A 404 19.88 -18.61 26.65
C SER A 404 19.80 -18.28 25.16
N ILE A 405 19.47 -17.01 24.84
CA ILE A 405 19.37 -16.51 23.47
C ILE A 405 20.15 -15.21 23.36
N ALA A 406 21.06 -15.11 22.39
CA ALA A 406 21.60 -13.83 21.98
C ALA A 406 20.66 -13.17 20.96
N VAL A 407 20.30 -11.91 21.19
CA VAL A 407 19.56 -11.08 20.22
C VAL A 407 20.43 -9.87 19.91
N VAL A 408 21.03 -9.85 18.74
CA VAL A 408 22.09 -8.90 18.41
C VAL A 408 21.84 -8.21 17.06
N GLY A 409 22.41 -7.04 16.89
CA GLY A 409 22.36 -6.27 15.66
C GLY A 409 21.60 -4.96 15.78
N PRO A 410 21.78 -4.06 14.80
CA PRO A 410 21.26 -2.69 14.86
C PRO A 410 19.73 -2.63 14.95
N HIS A 411 19.01 -3.56 14.31
CA HIS A 411 17.55 -3.58 14.29
C HIS A 411 16.93 -4.51 15.35
N ALA A 412 17.74 -5.02 16.28
CA ALA A 412 17.26 -5.95 17.32
C ALA A 412 16.27 -5.30 18.30
N ASN A 413 16.46 -4.02 18.61
CA ASN A 413 15.62 -3.30 19.60
C ASN A 413 15.02 -2.00 19.06
N GLU A 414 14.57 -2.03 17.81
CA GLU A 414 13.85 -0.90 17.20
C GLU A 414 12.83 -1.39 16.18
N VAL A 415 11.80 -0.58 15.96
CA VAL A 415 10.88 -0.67 14.81
C VAL A 415 11.00 0.65 14.08
N LEU A 416 11.63 0.64 12.93
CA LEU A 416 11.83 1.83 12.12
C LEU A 416 10.60 2.08 11.26
N ILE A 417 10.19 3.34 11.20
CA ILE A 417 9.09 3.82 10.36
C ILE A 417 9.70 4.57 9.18
N ASP A 418 9.21 4.32 7.98
CA ASP A 418 9.63 4.99 6.76
C ASP A 418 9.01 6.39 6.61
N LEU A 419 9.25 7.06 5.47
CA LEU A 419 8.73 8.40 5.20
C LEU A 419 7.19 8.44 5.17
N TYR A 420 6.57 7.39 4.65
CA TYR A 420 5.13 7.28 4.46
C TYR A 420 4.41 6.47 5.55
N GLY A 421 5.11 6.17 6.63
CA GLY A 421 4.52 5.60 7.84
C GLY A 421 4.00 6.66 8.80
N GLY A 422 2.83 6.42 9.40
CA GLY A 422 2.26 7.20 10.49
C GLY A 422 2.84 6.80 11.85
N LYS A 423 2.32 7.42 12.92
CA LYS A 423 2.68 7.04 14.29
C LYS A 423 1.80 5.88 14.75
N PRO A 424 2.36 4.69 15.01
CA PRO A 424 1.57 3.58 15.55
C PRO A 424 1.15 3.85 17.00
N PRO A 425 0.04 3.23 17.48
CA PRO A 425 -0.36 3.31 18.88
C PRO A 425 0.64 2.64 19.82
N TYR A 426 1.35 1.65 19.32
CA TYR A 426 2.47 0.93 19.96
C TYR A 426 3.32 0.26 18.87
N ALA A 427 4.53 -0.13 19.22
CA ALA A 427 5.39 -0.95 18.37
C ALA A 427 6.12 -1.96 19.24
N ILE A 428 6.23 -3.21 18.77
CA ILE A 428 6.92 -4.30 19.48
C ILE A 428 8.20 -4.62 18.71
N THR A 429 9.35 -4.38 19.37
CA THR A 429 10.66 -4.66 18.79
C THR A 429 10.97 -6.17 18.74
N PRO A 430 11.87 -6.64 17.86
CA PRO A 430 12.29 -8.04 17.84
C PRO A 430 12.74 -8.54 19.21
N LEU A 431 13.53 -7.73 19.94
CA LEU A 431 13.98 -8.05 21.30
C LEU A 431 12.82 -8.21 22.28
N GLU A 432 11.85 -7.31 22.27
CA GLU A 432 10.66 -7.39 23.13
C GLU A 432 9.80 -8.59 22.78
N GLY A 433 9.56 -8.87 21.49
CA GLY A 433 8.82 -10.04 21.05
C GLY A 433 9.46 -11.36 21.51
N ILE A 434 10.78 -11.49 21.35
CA ILE A 434 11.52 -12.67 21.79
C ILE A 434 11.49 -12.78 23.34
N ARG A 435 11.73 -11.69 24.07
CA ARG A 435 11.64 -11.68 25.55
C ARG A 435 10.25 -12.07 26.04
N GLY A 436 9.22 -11.51 25.44
CA GLY A 436 7.83 -11.87 25.77
C GLY A 436 7.54 -13.35 25.51
N LYS A 437 8.08 -13.91 24.43
CA LYS A 437 7.88 -15.30 24.04
C LYS A 437 8.57 -16.29 25.01
N VAL A 438 9.81 -16.03 25.41
CA VAL A 438 10.55 -16.95 26.28
C VAL A 438 10.27 -16.72 27.79
N GLY A 439 9.81 -15.53 28.17
CA GLY A 439 9.51 -15.17 29.55
C GLY A 439 10.71 -15.40 30.47
N SER A 440 10.48 -15.99 31.64
CA SER A 440 11.53 -16.37 32.60
C SER A 440 12.21 -17.70 32.25
N GLY A 441 11.81 -18.37 31.16
CA GLY A 441 12.34 -19.70 30.79
C GLY A 441 13.76 -19.67 30.20
N ALA A 442 14.19 -18.53 29.64
CA ALA A 442 15.51 -18.35 29.06
C ALA A 442 16.06 -16.94 29.31
N THR A 443 17.39 -16.86 29.44
CA THR A 443 18.11 -15.57 29.50
C THR A 443 18.26 -14.98 28.09
N VAL A 444 17.96 -13.68 27.92
CA VAL A 444 18.13 -12.97 26.65
C VAL A 444 19.32 -12.01 26.77
N ASN A 445 20.40 -12.34 26.09
CA ASN A 445 21.63 -11.55 25.99
C ASN A 445 21.52 -10.59 24.78
N TYR A 446 21.54 -9.29 25.01
CA TYR A 446 21.37 -8.28 23.97
C TYR A 446 22.65 -7.51 23.68
N ALA A 447 22.91 -7.23 22.41
CA ALA A 447 23.91 -6.25 21.96
C ALA A 447 23.44 -5.59 20.66
N ALA A 448 23.45 -4.25 20.62
CA ALA A 448 23.04 -3.50 19.43
C ALA A 448 24.07 -3.58 18.28
N ASP A 449 25.33 -3.74 18.62
CA ASP A 449 26.45 -3.83 17.68
C ASP A 449 27.55 -4.75 18.24
N ASN A 450 28.68 -4.84 17.53
CA ASN A 450 29.84 -5.63 18.02
C ASN A 450 30.98 -4.73 18.49
N LYS A 451 30.72 -3.53 18.96
CA LYS A 451 31.72 -2.71 19.62
C LYS A 451 32.29 -3.48 20.84
N ASP A 452 33.60 -3.45 20.97
CA ASP A 452 34.31 -4.19 22.04
C ASP A 452 33.96 -5.69 22.12
N GLY A 453 33.53 -6.29 21.02
CA GLY A 453 33.14 -7.69 20.93
C GLY A 453 31.84 -8.06 21.64
N ALA A 454 30.94 -7.09 21.88
CA ALA A 454 29.71 -7.29 22.65
C ALA A 454 28.78 -8.34 22.02
N ALA A 455 28.53 -8.26 20.71
CA ALA A 455 27.69 -9.24 20.02
C ALA A 455 28.29 -10.65 20.01
N VAL A 456 29.60 -10.76 19.77
CA VAL A 456 30.34 -12.02 19.82
C VAL A 456 30.28 -12.63 21.22
N LYS A 457 30.46 -11.81 22.28
CA LYS A 457 30.35 -12.26 23.66
C LYS A 457 28.95 -12.77 24.01
N ALA A 458 27.94 -12.04 23.59
CA ALA A 458 26.52 -12.44 23.76
C ALA A 458 26.25 -13.78 23.06
N ALA A 459 26.71 -13.95 21.82
CA ALA A 459 26.53 -15.16 21.02
C ALA A 459 27.21 -16.38 21.67
N ARG A 460 28.47 -16.25 22.16
CA ARG A 460 29.18 -17.33 22.85
C ARG A 460 28.52 -17.77 24.16
N ALA A 461 27.83 -16.86 24.83
CA ALA A 461 27.16 -17.12 26.10
C ALA A 461 25.73 -17.65 25.91
N SER A 462 25.32 -17.98 24.68
CA SER A 462 23.93 -18.33 24.36
C SER A 462 23.84 -19.67 23.61
N ASP A 463 22.72 -20.39 23.80
CA ASP A 463 22.42 -21.62 23.09
C ASP A 463 22.14 -21.38 21.62
N VAL A 464 21.56 -20.21 21.28
CA VAL A 464 21.23 -19.76 19.90
C VAL A 464 21.45 -18.26 19.79
N ALA A 465 21.86 -17.80 18.61
CA ALA A 465 22.01 -16.38 18.30
C ALA A 465 21.01 -15.97 17.23
N ILE A 466 20.34 -14.84 17.45
CA ILE A 466 19.45 -14.18 16.49
C ILE A 466 20.09 -12.84 16.09
N VAL A 467 20.49 -12.72 14.81
CA VAL A 467 21.13 -11.52 14.27
C VAL A 467 20.09 -10.74 13.47
N VAL A 468 19.74 -9.54 13.93
CA VAL A 468 18.71 -8.69 13.30
C VAL A 468 19.40 -7.52 12.59
N VAL A 469 19.37 -7.54 11.27
CA VAL A 469 20.11 -6.63 10.37
C VAL A 469 19.24 -6.19 9.19
N GLY A 470 19.68 -5.19 8.42
CA GLY A 470 18.97 -4.68 7.25
C GLY A 470 19.28 -3.21 6.97
N ASN A 471 18.42 -2.54 6.18
CA ASN A 471 18.56 -1.12 5.90
C ASN A 471 17.92 -0.24 6.96
N HIS A 472 18.24 1.07 6.92
CA HIS A 472 17.52 2.09 7.68
C HIS A 472 16.67 2.92 6.71
N PRO A 473 15.32 2.86 6.75
CA PRO A 473 14.46 3.38 5.67
C PRO A 473 14.52 4.90 5.48
N THR A 474 15.03 5.65 6.47
CA THR A 474 15.09 7.13 6.44
C THR A 474 16.46 7.71 6.77
N CYS A 475 17.53 6.90 6.79
CA CYS A 475 18.87 7.41 7.09
C CYS A 475 19.33 8.41 6.02
N GLY A 476 20.12 9.41 6.42
CA GLY A 476 20.72 10.41 5.54
C GLY A 476 19.69 11.21 4.73
N ALA A 477 18.44 11.28 5.17
CA ALA A 477 17.42 12.10 4.54
C ALA A 477 17.81 13.59 4.58
N THR A 478 17.56 14.30 3.49
CA THR A 478 17.96 15.69 3.33
C THR A 478 17.00 16.66 4.03
N ASN A 479 17.44 17.91 4.26
CA ASN A 479 16.63 18.98 4.83
C ASN A 479 15.32 19.26 4.05
N ILE A 480 15.26 18.92 2.76
CA ILE A 480 14.02 19.03 1.97
C ILE A 480 12.92 18.14 2.56
N MET A 481 13.25 16.93 3.00
CA MET A 481 12.28 16.02 3.65
C MET A 481 11.83 16.55 5.02
N ALA A 482 12.69 17.30 5.72
CA ALA A 482 12.34 17.96 6.97
C ALA A 482 11.35 19.13 6.77
N ILE A 483 11.32 19.78 5.60
CA ILE A 483 10.35 20.82 5.26
C ILE A 483 8.92 20.26 5.26
N PHE A 484 8.74 18.97 4.93
CA PHE A 484 7.47 18.28 4.99
C PHE A 484 7.12 17.77 6.40
N ASN A 485 7.88 18.19 7.42
CA ASN A 485 7.71 17.74 8.81
C ASN A 485 7.72 16.21 8.94
N MET A 486 8.36 15.54 8.00
CA MET A 486 8.57 14.10 8.06
C MET A 486 9.59 13.82 9.15
N ASP A 487 9.30 12.87 10.01
CA ASP A 487 10.24 12.44 11.05
C ASP A 487 11.37 11.62 10.39
N VAL A 488 12.33 12.36 9.85
CA VAL A 488 13.46 11.80 9.11
C VAL A 488 14.67 11.69 10.02
N SER A 489 15.30 10.53 10.00
CA SER A 489 16.54 10.33 10.72
C SER A 489 17.66 11.17 10.09
N SER A 490 18.20 12.13 10.83
CA SER A 490 19.43 12.83 10.46
C SER A 490 20.68 11.96 10.59
N LYS A 491 20.54 10.71 11.08
CA LYS A 491 21.66 9.76 11.21
C LYS A 491 22.20 9.44 9.83
N PRO A 492 23.55 9.43 9.65
CA PRO A 492 24.14 8.90 8.44
C PRO A 492 23.70 7.46 8.19
N CYS A 493 23.56 7.06 6.94
CA CYS A 493 23.36 5.66 6.61
C CYS A 493 24.61 4.86 6.99
N ALA A 494 24.41 3.64 7.50
CA ALA A 494 25.49 2.71 7.76
C ALA A 494 26.23 2.34 6.46
N ASP A 495 25.44 2.23 5.37
CA ASP A 495 25.95 2.13 4.01
C ASP A 495 25.72 3.48 3.29
N PRO A 496 26.79 4.16 2.85
CA PRO A 496 26.63 5.41 2.07
C PRO A 496 25.82 5.24 0.78
N GLY A 497 25.79 4.02 0.22
CA GLY A 497 25.02 3.65 -0.97
C GLY A 497 23.56 3.26 -0.72
N GLU A 498 23.04 3.43 0.51
CA GLU A 498 21.66 3.04 0.87
C GLU A 498 20.60 3.84 0.08
N GLY A 499 19.55 3.12 -0.35
CA GLY A 499 18.43 3.70 -1.10
C GLY A 499 17.35 4.27 -0.20
N ARG A 500 16.68 5.28 -0.71
CA ARG A 500 15.51 5.93 -0.12
C ARG A 500 14.82 6.81 -1.15
N GLU A 501 13.74 7.45 -0.80
CA GLU A 501 13.19 8.48 -1.67
C GLU A 501 14.23 9.56 -2.01
N GLY A 502 14.33 9.90 -3.29
CA GLY A 502 15.31 10.83 -3.86
C GLY A 502 16.68 10.23 -4.13
N ARG A 503 16.91 8.94 -3.82
CA ARG A 503 18.20 8.27 -4.06
C ARG A 503 18.02 6.77 -4.33
N ASP A 504 18.52 6.32 -5.47
CA ASP A 504 18.64 4.89 -5.77
C ASP A 504 19.86 4.27 -5.06
N ARG A 505 19.81 2.96 -4.84
CA ARG A 505 20.91 2.20 -4.23
C ARG A 505 22.08 2.06 -5.19
N GLU A 506 23.29 2.17 -4.66
CA GLU A 506 24.54 1.98 -5.41
C GLU A 506 25.06 0.52 -5.31
N SER A 507 24.67 -0.21 -4.24
CA SER A 507 24.98 -1.63 -4.04
C SER A 507 23.75 -2.38 -3.55
N ILE A 508 23.73 -3.70 -3.78
CA ILE A 508 22.75 -4.62 -3.17
C ILE A 508 23.39 -5.52 -2.10
N ASP A 509 24.65 -5.30 -1.76
CA ASP A 509 25.34 -6.01 -0.69
C ASP A 509 24.80 -5.55 0.68
N LEU A 510 24.84 -6.43 1.65
CA LEU A 510 24.47 -6.14 3.03
C LEU A 510 25.73 -5.74 3.82
N SER A 511 25.87 -4.46 4.17
CA SER A 511 27.03 -3.95 4.91
C SER A 511 27.24 -4.63 6.27
N GLN A 512 26.15 -5.15 6.88
CA GLN A 512 26.21 -5.87 8.15
C GLN A 512 26.52 -7.37 8.00
N GLU A 513 26.83 -7.90 6.81
CA GLU A 513 27.17 -9.32 6.65
C GLU A 513 28.42 -9.70 7.44
N GLU A 514 29.34 -8.75 7.69
CA GLU A 514 30.51 -8.97 8.57
C GLU A 514 30.10 -9.26 10.03
N LEU A 515 29.09 -8.57 10.55
CA LEU A 515 28.53 -8.87 11.87
C LEU A 515 27.95 -10.30 11.90
N ILE A 516 27.25 -10.72 10.84
CA ILE A 516 26.71 -12.09 10.74
C ILE A 516 27.84 -13.11 10.80
N LYS A 517 28.93 -12.90 10.04
CA LYS A 517 30.10 -13.78 10.02
C LYS A 517 30.75 -13.94 11.41
N GLN A 518 30.94 -12.82 12.11
CA GLN A 518 31.54 -12.80 13.45
C GLN A 518 30.68 -13.51 14.49
N VAL A 519 29.36 -13.30 14.46
CA VAL A 519 28.41 -13.96 15.34
C VAL A 519 28.32 -15.45 15.03
N TYR A 520 28.26 -15.83 13.75
CA TYR A 520 28.24 -17.23 13.33
C TYR A 520 29.50 -17.98 13.71
N ALA A 521 30.68 -17.37 13.58
CA ALA A 521 31.94 -17.96 14.05
C ALA A 521 31.97 -18.18 15.57
N ALA A 522 31.23 -17.35 16.33
CA ALA A 522 31.13 -17.49 17.80
C ALA A 522 30.04 -18.50 18.20
N ASN A 523 28.97 -18.62 17.43
CA ASN A 523 27.86 -19.55 17.65
C ASN A 523 27.26 -19.99 16.32
N PRO A 524 27.57 -21.20 15.81
CA PRO A 524 27.03 -21.69 14.54
C PRO A 524 25.51 -21.89 14.54
N LYS A 525 24.86 -21.94 15.70
CA LYS A 525 23.38 -21.95 15.80
C LYS A 525 22.84 -20.52 15.67
N THR A 526 23.11 -19.89 14.53
CA THR A 526 22.74 -18.50 14.24
C THR A 526 21.57 -18.44 13.27
N VAL A 527 20.52 -17.70 13.64
CA VAL A 527 19.43 -17.30 12.76
C VAL A 527 19.62 -15.83 12.34
N VAL A 528 19.51 -15.55 11.07
CA VAL A 528 19.52 -14.18 10.56
C VAL A 528 18.09 -13.71 10.29
N VAL A 529 17.74 -12.53 10.80
CA VAL A 529 16.49 -11.82 10.50
C VAL A 529 16.84 -10.57 9.72
N LEU A 530 16.49 -10.55 8.44
CA LEU A 530 16.62 -9.39 7.58
C LEU A 530 15.38 -8.51 7.74
N VAL A 531 15.54 -7.34 8.35
CA VAL A 531 14.50 -6.30 8.39
C VAL A 531 14.79 -5.33 7.25
N SER A 532 14.06 -5.46 6.13
CA SER A 532 14.55 -4.90 4.87
C SER A 532 13.44 -4.46 3.93
N SER A 533 13.61 -3.24 3.38
CA SER A 533 12.81 -2.66 2.30
C SER A 533 13.22 -3.14 0.91
N PHE A 534 14.32 -3.87 0.79
CA PHE A 534 15.01 -4.17 -0.47
C PHE A 534 15.51 -5.60 -0.55
N PRO A 535 15.71 -6.14 -1.78
CA PRO A 535 16.53 -7.32 -2.02
C PRO A 535 18.00 -7.09 -1.63
N TYR A 536 18.66 -8.12 -1.07
CA TYR A 536 20.08 -8.13 -0.75
C TYR A 536 20.80 -9.34 -1.33
N ALA A 537 22.04 -9.16 -1.80
CA ALA A 537 22.94 -10.21 -2.25
C ALA A 537 23.65 -10.88 -1.05
N VAL A 538 22.89 -11.56 -0.21
CA VAL A 538 23.42 -12.24 1.01
C VAL A 538 23.98 -13.62 0.70
N ASN A 539 24.88 -13.73 -0.27
CA ASN A 539 25.37 -15.01 -0.77
C ASN A 539 26.10 -15.84 0.29
N TRP A 540 26.99 -15.21 1.08
CA TRP A 540 27.71 -15.92 2.13
C TRP A 540 26.74 -16.39 3.24
N THR A 541 25.84 -15.52 3.64
CA THR A 541 24.81 -15.82 4.67
C THR A 541 23.95 -17.00 4.23
N GLN A 542 23.49 -16.99 2.95
CA GLN A 542 22.70 -18.09 2.39
C GLN A 542 23.46 -19.43 2.38
N GLN A 543 24.76 -19.41 2.15
CA GLN A 543 25.54 -20.64 2.13
C GLN A 543 25.78 -21.20 3.54
N ASN A 544 26.04 -20.35 4.53
CA ASN A 544 26.62 -20.75 5.81
C ASN A 544 25.63 -20.84 6.98
N VAL A 545 24.72 -19.87 7.16
CA VAL A 545 23.85 -19.88 8.33
C VAL A 545 22.71 -20.90 8.20
N PRO A 546 22.24 -21.53 9.29
CA PRO A 546 21.19 -22.55 9.23
C PRO A 546 19.82 -22.00 8.86
N ALA A 547 19.48 -20.76 9.24
CA ALA A 547 18.16 -20.20 8.94
C ALA A 547 18.18 -18.68 8.68
N ILE A 548 17.33 -18.23 7.76
CA ILE A 548 17.18 -16.83 7.36
C ILE A 548 15.69 -16.50 7.26
N LEU A 549 15.26 -15.46 7.99
CA LEU A 549 13.94 -14.83 7.87
C LEU A 549 14.08 -13.45 7.23
N GLN A 550 13.06 -13.00 6.52
CA GLN A 550 12.94 -11.62 6.03
C GLN A 550 11.57 -11.05 6.44
N ILE A 551 11.56 -9.78 6.85
CA ILE A 551 10.38 -8.97 7.11
C ILE A 551 10.66 -7.52 6.70
N ALA A 552 9.66 -6.76 6.27
CA ALA A 552 9.81 -5.34 5.99
C ALA A 552 9.68 -4.49 7.26
N HIS A 553 10.09 -3.20 7.17
CA HIS A 553 9.97 -2.23 8.24
C HIS A 553 8.51 -1.83 8.56
N ALA A 554 8.32 -0.94 9.50
CA ALA A 554 7.08 -0.25 9.88
C ALA A 554 5.98 -1.09 10.54
N ALA A 555 6.08 -2.41 10.60
CA ALA A 555 5.06 -3.26 11.25
C ALA A 555 5.01 -3.02 12.76
N GLN A 556 3.88 -2.50 13.28
CA GLN A 556 3.73 -2.30 14.75
C GLN A 556 3.83 -3.62 15.55
N GLU A 557 3.58 -4.77 14.92
CA GLU A 557 3.67 -6.13 15.50
C GLU A 557 4.93 -6.88 15.01
N GLN A 558 5.97 -6.19 14.55
CA GLN A 558 7.17 -6.78 13.98
C GLN A 558 7.80 -7.82 14.91
N GLY A 559 8.01 -7.48 16.16
CA GLY A 559 8.64 -8.38 17.15
C GLY A 559 7.77 -9.59 17.50
N THR A 560 6.44 -9.40 17.60
CA THR A 560 5.49 -10.50 17.81
C THR A 560 5.54 -11.49 16.65
N ALA A 561 5.48 -10.99 15.41
CA ALA A 561 5.53 -11.84 14.21
C ALA A 561 6.83 -12.63 14.10
N ILE A 562 7.99 -11.98 14.30
CA ILE A 562 9.30 -12.64 14.30
C ILE A 562 9.34 -13.73 15.37
N ALA A 563 8.93 -13.43 16.60
CA ALA A 563 8.95 -14.39 17.71
C ALA A 563 8.01 -15.59 17.46
N ASP A 564 6.81 -15.33 16.94
CA ASP A 564 5.85 -16.39 16.62
C ASP A 564 6.38 -17.36 15.55
N VAL A 565 7.07 -16.83 14.54
CA VAL A 565 7.73 -17.66 13.53
C VAL A 565 8.93 -18.40 14.14
N LEU A 566 9.83 -17.73 14.85
CA LEU A 566 11.01 -18.37 15.43
C LEU A 566 10.67 -19.58 16.32
N PHE A 567 9.57 -19.50 17.08
CA PHE A 567 9.16 -20.55 18.02
C PHE A 567 8.02 -21.44 17.51
N GLY A 568 7.55 -21.23 16.28
CA GLY A 568 6.58 -22.10 15.59
C GLY A 568 5.12 -21.95 16.03
N ASP A 569 4.77 -20.85 16.71
CA ASP A 569 3.36 -20.47 16.97
C ASP A 569 2.66 -20.01 15.70
N TYR A 570 3.44 -19.56 14.72
CA TYR A 570 3.01 -19.30 13.36
C TYR A 570 3.93 -20.03 12.36
N ASN A 571 3.34 -20.75 11.41
CA ASN A 571 4.06 -21.39 10.33
C ASN A 571 4.20 -20.41 9.16
N PRO A 572 5.42 -19.96 8.81
CA PRO A 572 5.60 -18.94 7.77
C PRO A 572 5.12 -19.44 6.40
N ALA A 573 4.49 -18.53 5.67
CA ALA A 573 4.03 -18.74 4.32
C ALA A 573 4.16 -17.49 3.45
N GLY A 574 4.89 -16.49 3.92
CA GLY A 574 5.25 -15.32 3.13
C GLY A 574 6.08 -15.70 1.91
N ARG A 575 5.93 -14.92 0.81
CA ARG A 575 6.65 -15.14 -0.44
C ARG A 575 7.27 -13.85 -0.92
N LEU A 576 8.46 -13.93 -1.50
CA LEU A 576 9.10 -12.79 -2.14
C LEU A 576 8.27 -12.31 -3.34
N ASN A 577 8.19 -11.01 -3.51
CA ASN A 577 7.49 -10.35 -4.60
C ASN A 577 8.44 -9.67 -5.59
N GLN A 578 9.73 -9.96 -5.47
CA GLN A 578 10.81 -9.54 -6.36
C GLN A 578 11.81 -10.67 -6.54
N THR A 579 12.47 -10.68 -7.69
CA THR A 579 13.68 -11.50 -7.95
C THR A 579 14.85 -10.89 -7.19
N TRP A 580 15.55 -11.69 -6.39
CA TRP A 580 16.78 -11.28 -5.69
C TRP A 580 18.01 -11.73 -6.48
N PRO A 581 18.76 -10.82 -7.13
CA PRO A 581 19.98 -11.19 -7.83
C PRO A 581 21.12 -11.52 -6.87
N LYS A 582 22.09 -12.27 -7.34
CA LYS A 582 23.35 -12.59 -6.61
C LYS A 582 24.35 -11.44 -6.65
N SER A 583 24.26 -10.57 -7.67
CA SER A 583 25.09 -9.37 -7.82
C SER A 583 24.44 -8.38 -8.79
N LEU A 584 24.91 -7.13 -8.78
CA LEU A 584 24.48 -6.10 -9.73
C LEU A 584 24.89 -6.38 -11.17
N GLU A 585 25.92 -7.19 -11.40
CA GLU A 585 26.38 -7.58 -12.73
C GLU A 585 25.33 -8.37 -13.53
N GLN A 586 24.35 -8.95 -12.84
CA GLN A 586 23.23 -9.65 -13.47
C GLN A 586 22.14 -8.72 -14.00
N LEU A 587 22.24 -7.41 -13.76
CA LEU A 587 21.22 -6.42 -14.10
C LEU A 587 21.69 -5.43 -15.16
N PRO A 588 20.81 -5.02 -16.08
CA PRO A 588 21.11 -3.94 -17.01
C PRO A 588 21.21 -2.58 -16.29
N PRO A 589 21.65 -1.50 -16.97
CA PRO A 589 21.71 -0.16 -16.40
C PRO A 589 20.38 0.28 -15.80
N MET A 590 20.38 0.95 -14.63
CA MET A 590 19.18 1.35 -13.89
C MET A 590 18.18 2.13 -14.74
N THR A 591 18.66 3.00 -15.64
CA THR A 591 17.88 3.86 -16.52
C THR A 591 17.34 3.15 -17.77
N ASP A 592 17.69 1.89 -17.99
CA ASP A 592 17.11 1.08 -19.06
C ASP A 592 15.71 0.60 -18.62
N TYR A 593 14.68 1.12 -19.26
CA TYR A 593 13.28 0.79 -18.98
C TYR A 593 12.74 -0.36 -19.84
N ASP A 594 13.51 -0.87 -20.79
CA ASP A 594 13.15 -2.09 -21.51
C ASP A 594 13.47 -3.33 -20.65
N ILE A 595 12.45 -3.84 -19.95
CA ILE A 595 12.63 -5.00 -19.07
C ILE A 595 13.09 -6.26 -19.81
N ARG A 596 12.88 -6.33 -21.14
CA ARG A 596 13.29 -7.47 -21.98
C ARG A 596 14.81 -7.65 -22.02
N HIS A 597 15.56 -6.63 -21.64
CA HIS A 597 17.04 -6.69 -21.56
C HIS A 597 17.54 -7.48 -20.35
N GLY A 598 16.68 -7.98 -19.48
CA GLY A 598 17.08 -8.89 -18.39
C GLY A 598 16.59 -8.48 -17.01
N ARG A 599 15.39 -7.87 -16.92
CA ARG A 599 14.77 -7.52 -15.63
C ARG A 599 13.58 -8.42 -15.34
N THR A 600 13.20 -8.47 -14.06
CA THR A 600 12.11 -9.28 -13.51
C THR A 600 12.27 -10.77 -13.80
N TYR A 601 11.60 -11.62 -13.06
CA TYR A 601 11.67 -13.08 -13.29
C TYR A 601 11.31 -13.50 -14.71
N THR A 602 10.57 -12.65 -15.45
CA THR A 602 10.15 -12.93 -16.83
C THR A 602 11.32 -12.91 -17.81
N TYR A 603 12.29 -12.00 -17.62
CA TYR A 603 13.40 -11.78 -18.55
C TYR A 603 14.78 -11.89 -17.89
N PHE A 604 14.85 -12.15 -16.57
CA PHE A 604 16.10 -12.24 -15.83
C PHE A 604 17.00 -13.34 -16.41
N LYS A 605 18.27 -12.99 -16.61
CA LYS A 605 19.27 -13.90 -17.19
C LYS A 605 20.16 -14.46 -16.09
N GLY A 606 20.25 -15.77 -16.04
CA GLY A 606 21.06 -16.48 -15.05
C GLY A 606 20.23 -16.95 -13.86
N GLU A 607 20.93 -17.40 -12.81
CA GLU A 607 20.33 -17.93 -11.59
C GLU A 607 20.23 -16.84 -10.51
N PRO A 608 19.04 -16.49 -10.02
CA PRO A 608 18.90 -15.54 -8.92
C PRO A 608 19.35 -16.17 -7.60
N LEU A 609 19.61 -15.32 -6.59
CA LEU A 609 19.77 -15.79 -5.20
C LEU A 609 18.45 -16.37 -4.67
N TYR A 610 17.35 -15.63 -4.88
CA TYR A 610 16.00 -16.12 -4.65
C TYR A 610 15.08 -15.70 -5.80
N PRO A 611 14.29 -16.63 -6.36
CA PRO A 611 13.36 -16.32 -7.43
C PRO A 611 12.13 -15.58 -6.93
N PHE A 612 11.42 -14.89 -7.81
CA PHE A 612 10.10 -14.32 -7.54
C PHE A 612 9.12 -15.40 -7.04
N GLY A 613 8.33 -15.07 -6.02
CA GLY A 613 7.37 -16.00 -5.40
C GLY A 613 7.99 -16.96 -4.39
N TYR A 614 9.29 -16.91 -4.15
CA TYR A 614 10.00 -17.84 -3.26
C TYR A 614 9.70 -17.58 -1.78
N GLY A 615 9.58 -18.66 -1.02
CA GLY A 615 9.49 -18.71 0.42
C GLY A 615 9.23 -20.14 0.89
N LEU A 616 9.74 -20.50 2.06
CA LEU A 616 9.63 -21.82 2.66
C LEU A 616 8.51 -21.86 3.72
N SER A 617 8.17 -23.08 4.14
CA SER A 617 7.23 -23.36 5.22
C SER A 617 7.82 -24.42 6.15
N TYR A 618 7.30 -24.55 7.38
CA TYR A 618 7.61 -25.65 8.32
C TYR A 618 6.88 -26.95 7.97
N THR A 619 6.08 -26.94 6.92
CA THR A 619 5.38 -28.12 6.38
C THR A 619 5.67 -28.27 4.89
N THR A 620 5.21 -29.37 4.30
CA THR A 620 5.40 -29.66 2.87
C THR A 620 4.07 -29.83 2.17
N PHE A 621 4.03 -29.48 0.88
CA PHE A 621 2.83 -29.56 0.08
C PHE A 621 3.07 -30.33 -1.21
N ARG A 622 2.06 -31.15 -1.60
CA ARG A 622 2.03 -31.86 -2.87
C ARG A 622 0.90 -31.30 -3.72
N TYR A 623 1.20 -31.03 -4.97
CA TYR A 623 0.24 -30.62 -5.99
C TYR A 623 -0.15 -31.82 -6.86
N SER A 624 -1.41 -31.84 -7.31
CA SER A 624 -1.96 -32.90 -8.18
C SER A 624 -3.17 -32.38 -8.95
N ASN A 625 -3.58 -33.12 -9.98
CA ASN A 625 -4.84 -32.93 -10.69
C ASN A 625 -5.02 -31.52 -11.27
N LEU A 626 -4.00 -31.02 -11.98
CA LEU A 626 -4.08 -29.75 -12.69
C LEU A 626 -4.97 -29.88 -13.91
N HIS A 627 -6.02 -29.07 -13.98
CA HIS A 627 -6.96 -28.98 -15.09
C HIS A 627 -7.17 -27.53 -15.51
N PHE A 628 -7.47 -27.34 -16.79
CA PHE A 628 -7.92 -26.05 -17.33
C PHE A 628 -9.18 -26.28 -18.15
N HIS A 629 -10.28 -25.66 -17.78
CA HIS A 629 -11.54 -25.76 -18.49
C HIS A 629 -12.34 -24.47 -18.37
N SER A 630 -12.91 -24.04 -19.49
CA SER A 630 -13.82 -22.87 -19.55
C SER A 630 -13.28 -21.61 -18.85
N GLY A 631 -12.00 -21.34 -19.00
CA GLY A 631 -11.36 -20.14 -18.40
C GLY A 631 -11.11 -20.25 -16.89
N THR A 632 -11.09 -21.48 -16.35
CA THR A 632 -10.76 -21.76 -14.94
C THR A 632 -9.66 -22.80 -14.85
N VAL A 633 -8.60 -22.50 -14.09
CA VAL A 633 -7.63 -23.49 -13.64
C VAL A 633 -8.11 -24.09 -12.33
N SER A 634 -8.05 -25.41 -12.22
CA SER A 634 -8.26 -26.10 -10.95
C SER A 634 -7.13 -27.09 -10.68
N LEU A 635 -6.69 -27.18 -9.42
CA LEU A 635 -5.71 -28.17 -8.97
C LEU A 635 -5.96 -28.55 -7.52
N GLN A 636 -5.37 -29.66 -7.09
CA GLN A 636 -5.42 -30.08 -5.70
C GLN A 636 -4.08 -29.84 -5.01
N VAL A 637 -4.14 -29.31 -3.78
CA VAL A 637 -3.01 -29.14 -2.89
C VAL A 637 -3.23 -29.95 -1.62
N THR A 638 -2.28 -30.79 -1.27
CA THR A 638 -2.30 -31.64 -0.06
C THR A 638 -1.15 -31.21 0.85
N ASN A 639 -1.43 -30.94 2.12
CA ASN A 639 -0.40 -30.77 3.14
C ASN A 639 0.11 -32.17 3.54
N THR A 640 1.34 -32.49 3.15
CA THR A 640 1.99 -33.78 3.41
C THR A 640 2.92 -33.76 4.62
N GLY A 641 3.08 -32.61 5.25
CA GLY A 641 3.96 -32.46 6.41
C GLY A 641 3.24 -32.68 7.75
N LYS A 642 3.95 -32.38 8.83
CA LYS A 642 3.50 -32.70 10.20
C LYS A 642 2.70 -31.57 10.88
N ARG A 643 2.65 -30.37 10.29
CA ARG A 643 2.03 -29.16 10.85
C ARG A 643 0.99 -28.59 9.91
N ALA A 644 -0.03 -27.95 10.45
CA ALA A 644 -0.89 -27.08 9.65
C ALA A 644 -0.07 -25.91 9.08
N GLY A 645 -0.45 -25.42 7.92
CA GLY A 645 0.21 -24.27 7.31
C GLY A 645 -0.50 -23.81 6.04
N ASP A 646 -0.12 -22.63 5.61
CA ASP A 646 -0.61 -22.05 4.38
C ASP A 646 0.35 -22.36 3.23
N GLU A 647 -0.21 -22.54 2.04
CA GLU A 647 0.53 -22.58 0.79
C GLU A 647 0.05 -21.45 -0.12
N VAL A 648 0.99 -20.85 -0.85
CA VAL A 648 0.69 -19.89 -1.91
C VAL A 648 0.84 -20.60 -3.25
N VAL A 649 -0.28 -21.01 -3.80
CA VAL A 649 -0.34 -21.62 -5.13
C VAL A 649 -0.16 -20.54 -6.18
N GLN A 650 0.79 -20.72 -7.10
CA GLN A 650 1.08 -19.77 -8.18
C GLN A 650 0.90 -20.48 -9.52
N VAL A 651 0.15 -19.86 -10.43
CA VAL A 651 -0.09 -20.37 -11.78
C VAL A 651 0.48 -19.37 -12.79
N TYR A 652 1.37 -19.88 -13.61
CA TYR A 652 2.05 -19.11 -14.66
C TYR A 652 1.58 -19.60 -16.03
N ALA A 653 1.44 -18.66 -16.97
CA ALA A 653 1.30 -18.97 -18.39
C ALA A 653 2.67 -18.87 -19.06
N ARG A 654 3.06 -19.91 -19.80
CA ARG A 654 4.27 -19.93 -20.64
C ARG A 654 3.85 -19.89 -22.10
N HIS A 655 4.23 -18.84 -22.80
CA HIS A 655 3.98 -18.66 -24.23
C HIS A 655 5.22 -18.05 -24.89
N ALA A 656 5.62 -18.58 -26.03
CA ALA A 656 6.82 -18.15 -26.78
C ALA A 656 8.09 -18.03 -25.90
N GLY A 657 8.26 -18.93 -24.93
CA GLY A 657 9.40 -18.95 -24.00
C GLY A 657 9.29 -17.98 -22.81
N LEU A 658 8.30 -17.11 -22.76
CA LEU A 658 8.07 -16.19 -21.65
C LEU A 658 7.11 -16.81 -20.63
N LYS A 659 7.46 -16.69 -19.36
CA LYS A 659 6.66 -17.18 -18.23
C LYS A 659 6.13 -15.99 -17.43
N GLN A 660 4.81 -15.90 -17.30
CA GLN A 660 4.14 -14.77 -16.64
C GLN A 660 3.11 -15.28 -15.63
N LEU A 661 3.08 -14.71 -14.42
CA LEU A 661 2.05 -15.00 -13.43
C LEU A 661 0.66 -14.63 -13.96
N ARG A 662 -0.31 -15.54 -13.79
CA ARG A 662 -1.70 -15.32 -14.23
C ARG A 662 -2.72 -15.60 -13.14
N GLY A 663 -2.33 -16.31 -12.10
CA GLY A 663 -3.17 -16.58 -10.95
C GLY A 663 -2.36 -16.96 -9.74
N PHE A 664 -2.87 -16.63 -8.57
CA PHE A 664 -2.32 -17.09 -7.29
C PHE A 664 -3.42 -17.14 -6.24
N GLU A 665 -3.26 -18.04 -5.28
CA GLU A 665 -4.17 -18.17 -4.15
C GLU A 665 -3.42 -18.68 -2.92
N ARG A 666 -3.66 -18.04 -1.78
CA ARG A 666 -3.19 -18.50 -0.47
C ARG A 666 -4.25 -19.44 0.12
N VAL A 667 -3.86 -20.65 0.46
CA VAL A 667 -4.75 -21.69 0.98
C VAL A 667 -4.23 -22.26 2.30
N SER A 668 -5.05 -22.22 3.34
CA SER A 668 -4.73 -22.82 4.65
C SER A 668 -5.12 -24.30 4.68
N LEU A 669 -4.19 -25.17 5.09
CA LEU A 669 -4.35 -26.61 5.10
C LEU A 669 -3.95 -27.18 6.47
N LYS A 670 -4.84 -27.97 7.07
CA LYS A 670 -4.48 -28.81 8.21
C LYS A 670 -3.53 -29.93 7.74
N ARG A 671 -2.87 -30.57 8.68
CA ARG A 671 -2.11 -31.78 8.38
C ARG A 671 -2.99 -32.82 7.64
N ASP A 672 -2.44 -33.43 6.59
CA ASP A 672 -3.08 -34.45 5.74
C ASP A 672 -4.35 -33.95 5.00
N GLU A 673 -4.67 -32.63 5.07
CA GLU A 673 -5.79 -32.03 4.35
C GLU A 673 -5.44 -31.82 2.87
N THR A 674 -6.41 -32.11 2.01
CA THR A 674 -6.37 -31.77 0.58
C THR A 674 -7.48 -30.78 0.27
N ARG A 675 -7.16 -29.74 -0.48
CA ARG A 675 -8.13 -28.77 -1.03
C ARG A 675 -7.98 -28.65 -2.53
N THR A 676 -9.10 -28.44 -3.18
CA THR A 676 -9.14 -27.97 -4.56
C THR A 676 -9.06 -26.45 -4.56
N VAL A 677 -8.15 -25.93 -5.36
CA VAL A 677 -7.95 -24.49 -5.61
C VAL A 677 -8.44 -24.22 -7.02
N GLU A 678 -9.28 -23.20 -7.19
CA GLU A 678 -9.87 -22.82 -8.48
C GLU A 678 -9.62 -21.34 -8.73
N MET A 679 -9.01 -21.02 -9.87
CA MET A 679 -8.67 -19.66 -10.23
C MET A 679 -9.21 -19.34 -11.63
N PRO A 680 -9.99 -18.26 -11.81
CA PRO A 680 -10.32 -17.75 -13.13
C PRO A 680 -9.05 -17.27 -13.84
N LEU A 681 -8.82 -17.76 -15.05
CA LEU A 681 -7.61 -17.48 -15.81
C LEU A 681 -7.92 -17.45 -17.31
N ARG A 682 -7.40 -16.44 -18.00
CA ARG A 682 -7.43 -16.39 -19.46
C ARG A 682 -6.14 -16.95 -20.03
N ALA A 683 -6.24 -17.95 -20.88
CA ALA A 683 -5.12 -18.52 -21.64
C ALA A 683 -5.57 -18.77 -23.06
N GLU A 684 -4.71 -18.41 -24.02
CA GLU A 684 -4.92 -18.74 -25.42
C GLU A 684 -4.63 -20.24 -25.66
N PRO A 685 -5.31 -20.87 -26.63
CA PRO A 685 -4.99 -22.24 -27.02
C PRO A 685 -3.49 -22.41 -27.32
N GLY A 686 -2.91 -23.49 -26.82
CA GLY A 686 -1.47 -23.77 -26.96
C GLY A 686 -0.56 -23.09 -25.93
N THR A 687 -1.13 -22.30 -25.01
CA THR A 687 -0.37 -21.78 -23.85
C THR A 687 -0.12 -22.92 -22.85
N GLU A 688 1.10 -23.07 -22.40
CA GLU A 688 1.42 -23.99 -21.30
C GLU A 688 1.11 -23.29 -19.95
N LEU A 689 0.30 -23.92 -19.12
CA LEU A 689 0.06 -23.49 -17.76
C LEU A 689 0.91 -24.31 -16.79
N VAL A 690 1.65 -23.61 -15.93
CA VAL A 690 2.61 -24.18 -14.99
C VAL A 690 2.17 -23.79 -13.57
N ALA A 691 1.96 -24.75 -12.69
CA ALA A 691 1.62 -24.53 -11.30
C ALA A 691 2.79 -24.89 -10.37
N GLY A 692 3.07 -24.03 -9.37
CA GLY A 692 4.13 -24.25 -8.40
C GLY A 692 4.07 -23.25 -7.25
N GLY A 693 5.10 -23.27 -6.39
CA GLY A 693 5.24 -22.39 -5.23
C GLY A 693 6.14 -21.15 -5.47
N SER A 694 6.71 -21.02 -6.67
CA SER A 694 7.50 -19.85 -7.08
C SER A 694 7.70 -19.83 -8.61
N SER A 695 8.29 -18.77 -9.14
CA SER A 695 8.62 -18.69 -10.57
C SER A 695 9.63 -19.75 -11.03
N ALA A 696 10.41 -20.32 -10.13
CA ALA A 696 11.37 -21.39 -10.42
C ALA A 696 10.89 -22.79 -10.01
N ASP A 697 9.77 -22.90 -9.28
CA ASP A 697 9.22 -24.17 -8.81
C ASP A 697 8.07 -24.61 -9.72
N GLU A 698 8.33 -25.59 -10.57
CA GLU A 698 7.42 -26.10 -11.60
C GLU A 698 6.96 -27.51 -11.25
N ARG A 699 5.85 -27.63 -10.54
CA ARG A 699 5.35 -28.92 -10.04
C ARG A 699 4.38 -29.60 -10.98
N LEU A 700 3.54 -28.85 -11.67
CA LEU A 700 2.54 -29.38 -12.60
C LEU A 700 2.49 -28.52 -13.86
N HIS A 701 2.20 -29.20 -15.00
CA HIS A 701 2.10 -28.61 -16.32
C HIS A 701 0.85 -29.10 -17.06
N ILE A 702 0.18 -28.22 -17.81
CA ILE A 702 -0.92 -28.56 -18.71
C ILE A 702 -0.95 -27.60 -19.90
N GLN A 703 -1.34 -28.09 -21.07
CA GLN A 703 -1.62 -27.24 -22.24
C GLN A 703 -3.05 -26.72 -22.18
N ALA A 704 -3.24 -25.41 -22.34
CA ALA A 704 -4.56 -24.82 -22.51
C ALA A 704 -5.12 -25.27 -23.88
N GLN A 705 -6.34 -25.82 -23.85
CA GLN A 705 -7.07 -26.33 -25.02
C GLN A 705 -8.09 -25.34 -25.53
#